data_2c43c9d05eea5b3fdaa39b03b06a5ce5
#
_entry.id   2c43c9d05eea5b3fdaa39b03b06a5ce5
#
_cell.length_a   1.000
_cell.length_b   1.000
_cell.length_c   1.000
_cell.angle_alpha   90.00
_cell.angle_beta   90.00
_cell.angle_gamma   90.00
#
_symmetry.space_group_name_H-M   'P 1'
#
loop_
_entity.id
_entity.type
_entity.pdbx_description
1 polymer ?
#
loop_
_entity_poly.entity_id
_entity_poly.type
_entity_poly.pdbx_seq_one_letter_code
_entity_poly.pdbx_strand_id
1 'polypeptide(L)'
;MFFVFVLLFVIFFNLAYAQDANNDDVYVIPDVNVISITPIQGSGVTLDRMPSNIQTVTQSELEENKNLTVTETLNKKTAGISISNLNSSPMQNDINFRGYTTGPMLGSAQSMAIFQNGMRINEPFGEVVQWDLVPEFAISGMQVFPGGDPVFGQNAIGGAISMSMKNGFDFDKTKTQLSGGSFKKTNEILEYGRNFGDYAVYVGANFNYDKGYRDHSESYLETLFSDFRYRGEDTEIFVNVGQSYTELNGNGAVPLTLMDLEGRDAVYTYPDNTHNKNYYMLAGINHFVDDSFSIQANGYYRHMERRGYNGDEFEGKDCGVEFDNTTPGNANGTLCGEYESNAAADAVGILDASGAIVNYEALGLELDDDENEIESIGAINRNNTKSNSTGFGVQTTYDSVFLDKANTLITGLTYDYSHNSFGSSTELAILQGDRGVVGTGTFLSTDEEGEEQFITNIEANTHNVGLYASDIIDLDSSTSINLSGRYNWASLKIDDQNGTALQGHHFFWRFNPGIGITKRYDNTTFFASYRESSRTPSIAELACADPNAPCRLPNSFQADPPLDQVINRNIELGARGNLKGHKLFNFNHTMSWALNAYAGRNYNDIIFIGGNKVGTGYFRNVGNTQRLGTEFVLNGQLAKKWNWYTKYAYVRATFETNQKISSVGHPTNTYDDDDFDDNQLREAFQIQVGRGDAIPGISPHIGRAGLEYEVDKNWKVGFDLEANSAQFYRGDEDNSAGQKVPGYFLVNLSTNYTVKNPLTEDGGITFFMMANNIFDENYETGGIYAENEVDGTGKSGTFVTPGQPFSIFGGLNITF
;
A
#
# COMPACT_ATOMS: atom_id res chain seq x y z
N MET A 1 20.73 11.27 16.20
CA MET A 1 19.98 10.03 16.05
C MET A 1 20.92 8.82 15.85
N PHE A 2 21.80 8.78 14.88
CA PHE A 2 22.78 7.66 14.68
C PHE A 2 23.66 7.41 15.92
N PHE A 3 24.13 8.46 16.61
CA PHE A 3 24.92 8.36 17.85
C PHE A 3 24.15 7.77 19.06
N VAL A 4 22.85 8.01 19.13
CA VAL A 4 21.98 7.46 20.19
C VAL A 4 21.76 5.97 19.97
N PHE A 5 21.61 5.53 18.71
CA PHE A 5 21.51 4.10 18.35
C PHE A 5 22.78 3.33 18.71
N VAL A 6 23.95 3.89 18.45
CA VAL A 6 25.25 3.29 18.81
C VAL A 6 25.45 3.29 20.33
N LEU A 7 25.01 4.33 21.05
CA LEU A 7 25.18 4.45 22.50
C LEU A 7 24.25 3.49 23.26
N LEU A 8 23.00 3.34 22.82
CA LEU A 8 22.06 2.35 23.38
C LEU A 8 22.55 0.92 23.13
N PHE A 9 23.12 0.64 21.98
CA PHE A 9 23.74 -0.65 21.67
C PHE A 9 24.90 -0.96 22.62
N VAL A 10 25.73 0.02 22.98
CA VAL A 10 26.86 -0.12 23.92
C VAL A 10 26.40 -0.25 25.38
N ILE A 11 25.29 0.39 25.78
CA ILE A 11 24.79 0.37 27.17
C ILE A 11 24.10 -0.99 27.47
N PHE A 12 23.34 -1.54 26.54
CA PHE A 12 22.69 -2.85 26.72
C PHE A 12 23.68 -4.03 26.75
N PHE A 13 24.82 -3.92 26.06
CA PHE A 13 25.84 -4.98 26.09
C PHE A 13 26.62 -5.10 27.43
N ASN A 14 26.57 -4.08 28.29
CA ASN A 14 27.25 -4.15 29.59
C ASN A 14 26.42 -4.87 30.67
N LEU A 15 25.18 -5.23 30.44
CA LEU A 15 24.30 -5.89 31.42
C LEU A 15 24.23 -7.43 31.28
N ALA A 16 24.89 -8.03 30.32
CA ALA A 16 24.82 -9.46 30.06
C ALA A 16 26.06 -10.22 30.60
N TYR A 17 26.33 -10.17 31.89
CA TYR A 17 27.20 -11.14 32.54
C TYR A 17 26.35 -12.27 33.11
N ALA A 18 26.23 -13.38 32.38
CA ALA A 18 25.69 -14.64 32.92
C ALA A 18 26.29 -15.86 32.20
N GLN A 19 26.79 -16.73 33.05
CA GLN A 19 27.51 -17.96 32.95
C GLN A 19 27.21 -18.96 31.82
N ASP A 20 28.30 -19.66 31.48
CA ASP A 20 28.53 -20.91 30.77
C ASP A 20 27.36 -21.86 30.47
N ALA A 21 27.30 -22.30 29.20
CA ALA A 21 26.94 -23.67 28.86
C ALA A 21 27.69 -24.11 27.59
N ASN A 22 28.56 -25.06 27.74
CA ASN A 22 29.19 -25.82 26.67
C ASN A 22 28.15 -26.70 25.96
N ASN A 23 27.92 -26.47 24.69
CA ASN A 23 27.61 -27.52 23.71
C ASN A 23 27.73 -26.96 22.26
N ASP A 24 28.51 -27.68 21.47
CA ASP A 24 28.95 -27.28 20.13
C ASP A 24 27.97 -27.72 19.02
N ASP A 25 26.71 -27.31 19.06
CA ASP A 25 25.86 -27.40 17.88
C ASP A 25 25.64 -26.00 17.30
N VAL A 26 26.22 -25.77 16.17
CA VAL A 26 26.04 -24.51 15.42
C VAL A 26 24.61 -24.45 14.86
N TYR A 27 23.76 -23.61 15.42
CA TYR A 27 22.48 -23.31 14.80
C TYR A 27 22.76 -22.48 13.53
N VAL A 28 22.52 -23.09 12.39
CA VAL A 28 22.61 -22.40 11.09
C VAL A 28 21.32 -21.57 10.97
N ILE A 29 21.43 -20.24 10.91
CA ILE A 29 20.33 -19.43 10.38
C ILE A 29 20.03 -20.02 9.00
N PRO A 30 18.79 -20.44 8.71
CA PRO A 30 18.47 -20.98 7.40
C PRO A 30 18.89 -19.93 6.37
N ASP A 31 19.89 -20.22 5.57
CA ASP A 31 20.16 -19.45 4.39
C ASP A 31 18.93 -19.66 3.48
N VAL A 32 18.06 -18.66 3.33
CA VAL A 32 17.11 -18.65 2.22
C VAL A 32 17.91 -18.47 0.96
N ASN A 33 18.51 -19.55 0.52
CA ASN A 33 19.49 -19.55 -0.57
C ASN A 33 18.80 -19.53 -1.92
N VAL A 34 17.52 -19.84 -1.97
CA VAL A 34 16.76 -19.98 -3.23
C VAL A 34 15.55 -19.05 -3.20
N ILE A 35 15.45 -18.21 -4.21
CA ILE A 35 14.36 -17.24 -4.38
C ILE A 35 13.71 -17.44 -5.75
N SER A 36 12.40 -17.24 -5.84
CA SER A 36 11.71 -17.15 -7.13
C SER A 36 11.95 -15.76 -7.70
N ILE A 37 12.55 -15.66 -8.88
CA ILE A 37 12.91 -14.37 -9.51
C ILE A 37 11.87 -13.89 -10.54
N THR A 38 10.77 -14.57 -10.63
CA THR A 38 9.65 -14.29 -11.55
C THR A 38 8.33 -14.37 -10.82
N PRO A 39 7.25 -13.75 -11.34
CA PRO A 39 5.92 -13.88 -10.76
C PRO A 39 5.45 -15.32 -10.63
N ILE A 40 5.71 -16.14 -11.66
CA ILE A 40 5.34 -17.57 -11.66
C ILE A 40 6.35 -18.32 -10.80
N GLN A 41 5.87 -18.91 -9.72
CA GLN A 41 6.71 -19.70 -8.82
C GLN A 41 7.18 -20.98 -9.55
N GLY A 42 8.48 -21.22 -9.53
CA GLY A 42 9.11 -22.35 -10.20
C GLY A 42 10.53 -22.55 -9.71
N SER A 43 11.43 -22.92 -10.62
CA SER A 43 12.84 -23.12 -10.32
C SER A 43 13.43 -21.87 -9.69
N GLY A 44 13.83 -21.97 -8.44
CA GLY A 44 14.45 -20.87 -7.73
C GLY A 44 15.91 -20.68 -8.15
N VAL A 45 16.41 -19.46 -7.98
CA VAL A 45 17.82 -19.10 -8.18
C VAL A 45 18.41 -18.75 -6.81
N THR A 46 19.68 -19.07 -6.60
CA THR A 46 20.34 -18.71 -5.36
C THR A 46 20.54 -17.20 -5.26
N LEU A 47 20.31 -16.66 -4.08
CA LEU A 47 20.36 -15.21 -3.83
C LEU A 47 21.72 -14.60 -4.21
N ASP A 48 22.83 -15.33 -4.07
CA ASP A 48 24.18 -14.86 -4.39
C ASP A 48 24.40 -14.61 -5.91
N ARG A 49 23.57 -15.18 -6.80
CA ARG A 49 23.55 -14.91 -8.24
C ARG A 49 22.70 -13.69 -8.62
N MET A 50 21.93 -13.12 -7.69
CA MET A 50 21.02 -12.02 -7.98
C MET A 50 21.64 -10.66 -7.73
N PRO A 51 21.68 -9.76 -8.75
CA PRO A 51 22.27 -8.43 -8.63
C PRO A 51 21.28 -7.38 -8.08
N SER A 52 20.67 -7.68 -6.92
CA SER A 52 19.66 -6.81 -6.27
C SER A 52 19.58 -7.10 -4.78
N ASN A 53 19.18 -6.11 -3.98
CA ASN A 53 18.92 -6.26 -2.54
C ASN A 53 17.54 -6.84 -2.26
N ILE A 54 17.30 -8.07 -2.65
CA ILE A 54 16.04 -8.76 -2.39
C ILE A 54 15.94 -9.06 -0.91
N GLN A 55 14.83 -8.67 -0.29
CA GLN A 55 14.55 -8.90 1.11
C GLN A 55 13.47 -9.99 1.24
N THR A 56 13.65 -10.88 2.20
CA THR A 56 12.74 -12.00 2.44
C THR A 56 12.17 -11.91 3.86
N VAL A 57 10.90 -12.26 4.00
CA VAL A 57 10.25 -12.51 5.29
C VAL A 57 9.89 -14.00 5.31
N THR A 58 10.44 -14.70 6.27
CA THR A 58 10.28 -16.15 6.40
C THR A 58 9.00 -16.53 7.13
N GLN A 59 8.57 -17.78 7.01
CA GLN A 59 7.42 -18.31 7.76
C GLN A 59 7.60 -18.15 9.27
N SER A 60 8.81 -18.38 9.78
CA SER A 60 9.11 -18.20 11.20
C SER A 60 8.90 -16.76 11.66
N GLU A 61 9.35 -15.79 10.86
CA GLU A 61 9.16 -14.37 11.16
C GLU A 61 7.69 -13.94 11.09
N LEU A 62 6.91 -14.53 10.16
CA LEU A 62 5.46 -14.33 10.10
C LEU A 62 4.75 -14.93 11.33
N GLU A 63 5.16 -16.13 11.75
CA GLU A 63 4.57 -16.80 12.91
C GLU A 63 4.93 -16.12 14.25
N GLU A 64 6.02 -15.37 14.31
CA GLU A 64 6.39 -14.54 15.48
C GLU A 64 5.50 -13.29 15.62
N ASN A 65 4.99 -12.77 14.50
CA ASN A 65 4.17 -11.54 14.44
C ASN A 65 2.68 -11.84 14.54
N LYS A 66 2.26 -12.37 15.67
CA LYS A 66 0.96 -13.03 15.93
C LYS A 66 -0.32 -12.25 15.60
N ASN A 67 -0.30 -10.92 15.58
CA ASN A 67 -1.50 -10.08 15.41
C ASN A 67 -1.24 -8.86 14.50
N LEU A 68 -0.15 -8.89 13.74
CA LEU A 68 0.17 -7.83 12.79
C LEU A 68 -0.45 -8.14 11.43
N THR A 69 -0.89 -7.11 10.76
CA THR A 69 -1.30 -7.18 9.34
C THR A 69 -0.08 -7.42 8.42
N VAL A 70 -0.33 -7.80 7.16
CA VAL A 70 0.73 -7.94 6.14
C VAL A 70 1.58 -6.68 6.06
N THR A 71 0.95 -5.51 6.05
CA THR A 71 1.62 -4.20 5.95
C THR A 71 2.49 -3.91 7.16
N GLU A 72 2.00 -4.16 8.38
CA GLU A 72 2.76 -4.00 9.62
C GLU A 72 3.94 -4.98 9.69
N THR A 73 3.73 -6.22 9.25
CA THR A 73 4.81 -7.21 9.17
C THR A 73 5.91 -6.77 8.19
N LEU A 74 5.55 -6.27 7.01
CA LEU A 74 6.49 -5.72 6.05
C LEU A 74 7.22 -4.49 6.61
N ASN A 75 6.52 -3.57 7.28
CA ASN A 75 7.08 -2.40 7.94
C ASN A 75 8.13 -2.78 9.00
N LYS A 76 7.87 -3.83 9.78
CA LYS A 76 8.76 -4.33 10.82
C LYS A 76 9.94 -5.13 10.27
N LYS A 77 9.69 -5.99 9.27
CA LYS A 77 10.66 -7.00 8.80
C LYS A 77 11.43 -6.62 7.54
N THR A 78 11.11 -5.48 6.88
CA THR A 78 11.76 -5.04 5.65
C THR A 78 12.41 -3.67 5.83
N ALA A 79 13.65 -3.49 5.38
CA ALA A 79 14.28 -2.18 5.38
C ALA A 79 13.69 -1.29 4.29
N GLY A 80 13.48 0.00 4.59
CA GLY A 80 12.99 0.98 3.62
C GLY A 80 11.48 0.97 3.41
N ILE A 81 10.74 0.12 4.14
CA ILE A 81 9.27 0.19 4.18
C ILE A 81 8.85 1.06 5.37
N SER A 82 7.92 1.96 5.11
CA SER A 82 7.10 2.66 6.10
C SER A 82 5.64 2.55 5.72
N ILE A 83 4.77 2.67 6.72
CA ILE A 83 3.31 2.70 6.51
C ILE A 83 2.79 4.11 6.76
N SER A 84 1.78 4.49 5.98
CA SER A 84 0.93 5.66 6.18
C SER A 84 -0.51 5.18 6.24
N ASN A 85 -1.32 5.80 7.07
CA ASN A 85 -2.70 5.39 7.26
C ASN A 85 -3.65 6.57 7.08
N LEU A 86 -3.64 7.18 5.89
CA LEU A 86 -4.52 8.31 5.60
C LEU A 86 -6.01 7.94 5.66
N ASN A 87 -6.34 6.68 5.42
CA ASN A 87 -7.70 6.15 5.54
C ASN A 87 -8.12 5.86 6.99
N SER A 88 -7.19 5.95 7.94
CA SER A 88 -7.38 5.64 9.37
C SER A 88 -7.90 4.23 9.70
N SER A 89 -7.96 3.33 8.72
CA SER A 89 -8.24 1.92 8.98
C SER A 89 -6.92 1.14 9.14
N PRO A 90 -6.68 0.47 10.27
CA PRO A 90 -5.44 -0.28 10.48
C PRO A 90 -5.27 -1.47 9.52
N MET A 91 -6.35 -1.89 8.85
CA MET A 91 -6.34 -2.96 7.86
C MET A 91 -6.06 -2.47 6.44
N GLN A 92 -6.11 -1.15 6.20
CA GLN A 92 -5.95 -0.51 4.89
C GLN A 92 -4.79 0.50 4.87
N ASN A 93 -3.63 0.11 5.33
CA ASN A 93 -2.44 0.96 5.28
C ASN A 93 -1.86 1.09 3.87
N ASP A 94 -1.37 2.27 3.53
CA ASP A 94 -0.47 2.46 2.42
C ASP A 94 0.95 2.04 2.81
N ILE A 95 1.60 1.28 1.95
CA ILE A 95 3.03 0.97 2.05
C ILE A 95 3.80 2.00 1.23
N ASN A 96 4.81 2.59 1.82
CA ASN A 96 5.81 3.38 1.13
C ASN A 96 7.14 2.61 1.13
N PHE A 97 7.65 2.29 -0.06
CA PHE A 97 8.93 1.62 -0.26
C PHE A 97 9.82 2.42 -1.21
N ARG A 98 10.98 2.89 -0.71
CA ARG A 98 11.91 3.73 -1.49
C ARG A 98 11.28 4.98 -2.10
N GLY A 99 10.23 5.54 -1.45
CA GLY A 99 9.48 6.68 -1.97
C GLY A 99 8.48 6.34 -3.07
N TYR A 100 8.10 5.08 -3.19
CA TYR A 100 7.01 4.58 -4.03
C TYR A 100 5.88 4.05 -3.16
N THR A 101 4.67 4.44 -3.47
CA THR A 101 3.48 4.07 -2.68
C THR A 101 2.73 2.91 -3.32
N THR A 102 2.14 2.05 -2.49
CA THR A 102 1.11 1.10 -2.87
C THR A 102 0.15 0.87 -1.72
N GLY A 103 -1.14 0.89 -2.01
CA GLY A 103 -2.18 0.78 -0.97
C GLY A 103 -3.59 0.79 -1.54
N PRO A 104 -4.60 0.87 -0.67
CA PRO A 104 -6.01 0.75 -1.05
C PRO A 104 -6.64 2.05 -1.58
N MET A 105 -5.98 3.21 -1.41
CA MET A 105 -6.55 4.49 -1.78
C MET A 105 -6.43 4.77 -3.28
N LEU A 106 -7.56 5.06 -3.94
CA LEU A 106 -7.57 5.84 -5.19
C LEU A 106 -7.02 7.25 -4.88
N GLY A 107 -6.41 7.91 -5.83
CA GLY A 107 -5.76 9.20 -5.56
C GLY A 107 -4.29 9.09 -5.12
N SER A 108 -3.77 7.89 -4.86
CA SER A 108 -2.34 7.65 -4.67
C SER A 108 -1.76 6.95 -5.89
N ALA A 109 -0.68 7.49 -6.45
CA ALA A 109 0.01 6.88 -7.59
C ALA A 109 0.60 5.53 -7.20
N GLN A 110 -0.03 4.45 -7.65
CA GLN A 110 0.37 3.08 -7.35
C GLN A 110 1.64 2.71 -8.12
N SER A 111 2.60 2.07 -7.47
CA SER A 111 3.95 1.93 -8.06
C SER A 111 4.61 0.58 -7.83
N MET A 112 3.92 -0.40 -7.23
CA MET A 112 4.44 -1.73 -6.97
C MET A 112 3.49 -2.81 -7.47
N ALA A 113 4.05 -3.88 -8.04
CA ALA A 113 3.30 -5.06 -8.42
C ALA A 113 3.28 -6.09 -7.28
N ILE A 114 2.09 -6.55 -6.90
CA ILE A 114 1.91 -7.47 -5.79
C ILE A 114 1.37 -8.80 -6.30
N PHE A 115 1.99 -9.90 -5.88
CA PHE A 115 1.65 -11.25 -6.32
C PHE A 115 1.38 -12.18 -5.14
N GLN A 116 0.38 -13.04 -5.30
CA GLN A 116 0.04 -14.14 -4.41
C GLN A 116 0.10 -15.46 -5.18
N ASN A 117 1.05 -16.34 -4.89
CA ASN A 117 1.34 -17.56 -5.67
C ASN A 117 1.39 -17.33 -7.19
N GLY A 118 1.90 -16.18 -7.64
CA GLY A 118 1.99 -15.81 -9.05
C GLY A 118 0.76 -15.13 -9.65
N MET A 119 -0.37 -15.08 -8.96
CA MET A 119 -1.51 -14.27 -9.32
C MET A 119 -1.28 -12.82 -8.93
N ARG A 120 -1.44 -11.88 -9.85
CA ARG A 120 -1.38 -10.45 -9.54
C ARG A 120 -2.62 -10.02 -8.79
N ILE A 121 -2.45 -9.33 -7.65
CA ILE A 121 -3.56 -8.92 -6.79
C ILE A 121 -3.87 -7.42 -6.83
N ASN A 122 -3.07 -6.60 -7.53
CA ASN A 122 -3.44 -5.21 -7.79
C ASN A 122 -4.83 -5.17 -8.46
N GLU A 123 -5.67 -4.25 -8.00
CA GLU A 123 -7.03 -4.08 -8.53
C GLU A 123 -6.95 -3.29 -9.86
N PRO A 124 -7.52 -3.82 -10.97
CA PRO A 124 -7.23 -3.26 -12.31
C PRO A 124 -7.81 -1.88 -12.59
N PHE A 125 -8.83 -1.43 -11.84
CA PHE A 125 -9.43 -0.11 -12.05
C PHE A 125 -8.47 1.02 -11.65
N GLY A 126 -7.90 0.93 -10.43
CA GLY A 126 -7.00 1.95 -9.89
C GLY A 126 -5.59 1.46 -9.61
N GLU A 127 -5.25 0.21 -9.94
CA GLU A 127 -3.98 -0.44 -9.57
C GLU A 127 -3.74 -0.54 -8.04
N VAL A 128 -4.75 -0.24 -7.24
CA VAL A 128 -4.71 -0.28 -5.77
C VAL A 128 -4.57 -1.69 -5.23
N VAL A 129 -4.10 -1.81 -3.99
CA VAL A 129 -3.95 -3.10 -3.30
C VAL A 129 -4.80 -3.10 -2.04
N GLN A 130 -5.82 -3.94 -2.02
CA GLN A 130 -6.68 -4.15 -0.86
C GLN A 130 -6.01 -5.19 0.05
N TRP A 131 -5.21 -4.74 1.01
CA TRP A 131 -4.45 -5.62 1.91
C TRP A 131 -5.33 -6.46 2.83
N ASP A 132 -6.50 -5.92 3.17
CA ASP A 132 -7.55 -6.60 3.96
C ASP A 132 -8.09 -7.86 3.29
N LEU A 133 -7.95 -7.99 1.96
CA LEU A 133 -8.40 -9.16 1.20
C LEU A 133 -7.35 -10.29 1.12
N VAL A 134 -6.13 -10.05 1.60
CA VAL A 134 -5.05 -11.04 1.60
C VAL A 134 -5.19 -11.96 2.82
N PRO A 135 -5.25 -13.29 2.64
CA PRO A 135 -5.32 -14.23 3.76
C PRO A 135 -3.94 -14.37 4.44
N GLU A 136 -3.60 -13.40 5.29
CA GLU A 136 -2.27 -13.25 5.92
C GLU A 136 -1.84 -14.47 6.74
N PHE A 137 -2.79 -15.14 7.41
CA PHE A 137 -2.52 -16.37 8.17
C PHE A 137 -1.98 -17.50 7.29
N ALA A 138 -2.33 -17.49 6.00
CA ALA A 138 -1.95 -18.51 5.03
C ALA A 138 -0.63 -18.19 4.30
N ILE A 139 0.02 -17.07 4.56
CA ILE A 139 1.30 -16.72 3.95
C ILE A 139 2.41 -17.59 4.56
N SER A 140 3.19 -18.27 3.72
CA SER A 140 4.38 -19.04 4.12
C SER A 140 5.69 -18.25 3.98
N GLY A 141 5.68 -17.17 3.19
CA GLY A 141 6.84 -16.30 3.02
C GLY A 141 6.55 -15.15 2.08
N MET A 142 7.33 -14.09 2.21
CA MET A 142 7.26 -12.92 1.31
C MET A 142 8.64 -12.57 0.79
N GLN A 143 8.70 -12.11 -0.44
CA GLN A 143 9.91 -11.62 -1.09
C GLN A 143 9.63 -10.22 -1.62
N VAL A 144 10.49 -9.26 -1.26
CA VAL A 144 10.41 -7.87 -1.72
C VAL A 144 11.54 -7.63 -2.71
N PHE A 145 11.18 -7.39 -3.96
CA PHE A 145 12.08 -7.11 -5.08
C PHE A 145 12.13 -5.62 -5.32
N PRO A 146 13.25 -4.96 -5.06
CA PRO A 146 13.36 -3.53 -5.23
C PRO A 146 13.75 -3.14 -6.66
N GLY A 147 13.49 -1.88 -7.02
CA GLY A 147 14.13 -1.20 -8.13
C GLY A 147 13.65 -1.57 -9.53
N GLY A 148 12.38 -1.93 -9.67
CA GLY A 148 11.76 -2.02 -10.99
C GLY A 148 12.33 -3.13 -11.89
N ASP A 149 12.44 -4.36 -11.39
CA ASP A 149 12.87 -5.49 -12.21
C ASP A 149 11.85 -5.73 -13.34
N PRO A 150 12.27 -5.67 -14.61
CA PRO A 150 11.34 -5.75 -15.75
C PRO A 150 10.55 -7.05 -15.80
N VAL A 151 11.06 -8.15 -15.26
CA VAL A 151 10.41 -9.47 -15.28
C VAL A 151 9.05 -9.46 -14.58
N PHE A 152 8.85 -8.62 -13.56
CA PHE A 152 7.58 -8.51 -12.83
C PHE A 152 6.47 -7.74 -13.58
N GLY A 153 6.80 -7.09 -14.69
CA GLY A 153 5.83 -6.52 -15.61
C GLY A 153 5.36 -5.11 -15.29
N GLN A 154 4.09 -4.87 -15.58
CA GLN A 154 3.46 -3.54 -15.41
C GLN A 154 3.39 -3.14 -13.93
N ASN A 155 3.54 -1.83 -13.70
CA ASN A 155 3.43 -1.20 -12.40
C ASN A 155 4.45 -1.66 -11.33
N ALA A 156 5.59 -2.22 -11.78
CA ALA A 156 6.68 -2.62 -10.89
C ALA A 156 7.81 -1.57 -10.84
N ILE A 157 7.49 -0.26 -10.95
CA ILE A 157 8.52 0.80 -11.01
C ILE A 157 9.25 0.99 -9.67
N GLY A 158 8.55 0.85 -8.55
CA GLY A 158 9.12 0.84 -7.20
C GLY A 158 9.66 -0.52 -6.79
N GLY A 159 9.12 -1.57 -7.38
CA GLY A 159 9.46 -2.95 -7.09
C GLY A 159 8.28 -3.90 -7.16
N ALA A 160 8.46 -5.10 -6.62
CA ALA A 160 7.40 -6.09 -6.50
C ALA A 160 7.44 -6.78 -5.14
N ILE A 161 6.28 -7.25 -4.67
CA ILE A 161 6.16 -8.13 -3.52
C ILE A 161 5.53 -9.44 -3.98
N SER A 162 6.21 -10.55 -3.75
CA SER A 162 5.71 -11.88 -4.04
C SER A 162 5.46 -12.65 -2.76
N MET A 163 4.23 -13.09 -2.56
CA MET A 163 3.78 -13.86 -1.42
C MET A 163 3.60 -15.32 -1.82
N SER A 164 4.25 -16.21 -1.09
CA SER A 164 4.04 -17.66 -1.17
C SER A 164 3.03 -18.09 -0.12
N MET A 165 2.10 -18.95 -0.49
CA MET A 165 1.06 -19.40 0.42
C MET A 165 1.39 -20.78 0.99
N LYS A 166 0.88 -21.08 2.19
CA LYS A 166 1.00 -22.40 2.83
C LYS A 166 0.30 -23.48 1.99
N ASN A 167 0.83 -24.68 2.06
CA ASN A 167 0.26 -25.89 1.47
C ASN A 167 0.34 -27.06 2.46
N GLY A 168 -0.35 -28.17 2.19
CA GLY A 168 -0.43 -29.28 3.10
C GLY A 168 0.83 -30.15 3.16
N PHE A 169 1.81 -30.01 2.25
CA PHE A 169 3.09 -30.69 2.36
C PHE A 169 3.99 -30.05 3.42
N ASP A 170 3.96 -28.70 3.49
CA ASP A 170 4.83 -27.94 4.38
C ASP A 170 4.15 -27.63 5.73
N PHE A 171 2.81 -27.71 5.77
CA PHE A 171 1.99 -27.49 6.95
C PHE A 171 1.13 -28.72 7.25
N ASP A 172 1.72 -29.81 7.77
CA ASP A 172 1.03 -31.06 8.15
C ASP A 172 0.65 -31.05 9.62
N LYS A 173 -0.31 -30.19 9.98
CA LYS A 173 -0.80 -30.03 11.38
C LYS A 173 -2.14 -29.31 11.41
N THR A 174 -2.79 -29.34 12.56
CA THR A 174 -3.93 -28.48 12.88
C THR A 174 -3.48 -27.40 13.85
N LYS A 175 -3.86 -26.14 13.59
CA LYS A 175 -3.53 -25.02 14.45
C LYS A 175 -4.74 -24.12 14.66
N THR A 176 -4.95 -23.69 15.89
CA THR A 176 -5.97 -22.72 16.27
C THR A 176 -5.31 -21.58 17.02
N GLN A 177 -5.59 -20.36 16.62
CA GLN A 177 -5.18 -19.16 17.35
C GLN A 177 -6.42 -18.40 17.79
N LEU A 178 -6.43 -18.01 19.08
CA LEU A 178 -7.45 -17.14 19.67
C LEU A 178 -6.72 -15.98 20.34
N SER A 179 -7.09 -14.76 20.00
CA SER A 179 -6.47 -13.57 20.60
C SER A 179 -7.47 -12.44 20.74
N GLY A 180 -7.16 -11.53 21.67
CA GLY A 180 -7.93 -10.31 21.90
C GLY A 180 -7.12 -9.29 22.69
N GLY A 181 -7.66 -8.09 22.83
CA GLY A 181 -6.95 -7.02 23.55
C GLY A 181 -7.62 -5.66 23.51
N SER A 182 -6.80 -4.63 23.51
CA SER A 182 -7.23 -3.24 23.42
C SER A 182 -8.18 -3.03 22.25
N PHE A 183 -9.05 -2.03 22.37
CA PHE A 183 -10.06 -1.64 21.36
C PHE A 183 -11.05 -2.77 21.02
N LYS A 184 -11.29 -3.66 21.96
CA LYS A 184 -12.14 -4.84 21.79
C LYS A 184 -11.75 -5.72 20.60
N LYS A 185 -10.50 -5.62 20.14
CA LYS A 185 -9.99 -6.45 19.06
C LYS A 185 -10.06 -7.92 19.43
N THR A 186 -10.61 -8.73 18.53
CA THR A 186 -10.58 -10.20 18.61
C THR A 186 -10.12 -10.76 17.27
N ASN A 187 -9.33 -11.82 17.32
CA ASN A 187 -8.85 -12.50 16.13
C ASN A 187 -8.85 -14.02 16.34
N GLU A 188 -9.55 -14.74 15.48
CA GLU A 188 -9.71 -16.18 15.51
C GLU A 188 -9.20 -16.78 14.20
N ILE A 189 -8.16 -17.63 14.28
CA ILE A 189 -7.57 -18.30 13.12
C ILE A 189 -7.66 -19.80 13.31
N LEU A 190 -8.19 -20.48 12.29
CA LEU A 190 -8.28 -21.92 12.21
C LEU A 190 -7.48 -22.38 10.99
N GLU A 191 -6.55 -23.31 11.18
CA GLU A 191 -5.72 -23.86 10.10
C GLU A 191 -5.70 -25.38 10.20
N TYR A 192 -5.90 -26.04 9.08
CA TYR A 192 -5.76 -27.48 8.91
C TYR A 192 -4.93 -27.80 7.69
N GLY A 193 -3.84 -28.53 7.88
CA GLY A 193 -3.04 -29.08 6.79
C GLY A 193 -2.84 -30.57 6.96
N ARG A 194 -2.79 -31.31 5.85
CA ARG A 194 -2.53 -32.74 5.84
C ARG A 194 -1.80 -33.18 4.59
N ASN A 195 -0.75 -33.95 4.83
CA ASN A 195 0.01 -34.67 3.80
C ASN A 195 -0.49 -36.12 3.70
N PHE A 196 -0.92 -36.55 2.52
CA PHE A 196 -1.41 -37.91 2.20
C PHE A 196 -0.46 -38.65 1.24
N GLY A 197 0.83 -38.35 1.22
CA GLY A 197 1.79 -38.87 0.27
C GLY A 197 1.90 -37.99 -0.96
N ASP A 198 1.39 -38.43 -2.11
CA ASP A 198 1.42 -37.62 -3.35
C ASP A 198 0.42 -36.47 -3.35
N TYR A 199 -0.52 -36.43 -2.42
CA TYR A 199 -1.54 -35.39 -2.29
C TYR A 199 -1.42 -34.67 -0.96
N ALA A 200 -1.70 -33.39 -0.98
CA ALA A 200 -1.78 -32.61 0.24
C ALA A 200 -2.90 -31.57 0.16
N VAL A 201 -3.44 -31.24 1.34
CA VAL A 201 -4.52 -30.25 1.48
C VAL A 201 -4.15 -29.29 2.59
N TYR A 202 -4.38 -28.00 2.36
CA TYR A 202 -4.37 -26.98 3.39
C TYR A 202 -5.67 -26.17 3.29
N VAL A 203 -6.30 -25.92 4.43
CA VAL A 203 -7.49 -25.05 4.55
C VAL A 203 -7.32 -24.21 5.80
N GLY A 204 -7.61 -22.93 5.69
CA GLY A 204 -7.62 -22.05 6.84
C GLY A 204 -8.63 -20.93 6.72
N ALA A 205 -9.06 -20.42 7.87
CA ALA A 205 -10.01 -19.32 8.01
C ALA A 205 -9.54 -18.36 9.09
N ASN A 206 -9.82 -17.07 8.88
CA ASN A 206 -9.58 -16.01 9.84
C ASN A 206 -10.85 -15.16 10.01
N PHE A 207 -11.21 -14.87 11.25
CA PHE A 207 -12.27 -13.96 11.67
C PHE A 207 -11.67 -12.90 12.58
N ASN A 208 -11.75 -11.65 12.17
CA ASN A 208 -11.17 -10.52 12.90
C ASN A 208 -12.25 -9.45 13.12
N TYR A 209 -12.33 -8.98 14.35
CA TYR A 209 -13.12 -7.82 14.74
C TYR A 209 -12.23 -6.83 15.47
N ASP A 210 -12.33 -5.56 15.14
CA ASP A 210 -11.59 -4.46 15.78
C ASP A 210 -12.53 -3.26 15.91
N LYS A 211 -12.81 -2.81 17.14
CA LYS A 211 -13.59 -1.58 17.34
C LYS A 211 -12.81 -0.35 16.86
N GLY A 212 -11.48 -0.45 16.75
CA GLY A 212 -10.60 0.69 16.52
C GLY A 212 -10.45 1.57 17.77
N TYR A 213 -9.42 2.41 17.77
CA TYR A 213 -9.18 3.35 18.87
C TYR A 213 -9.86 4.70 18.65
N ARG A 214 -10.16 5.06 17.41
CA ARG A 214 -10.95 6.25 17.09
C ARG A 214 -12.46 5.96 17.20
N ASP A 215 -13.24 7.01 17.37
CA ASP A 215 -14.68 6.90 17.30
C ASP A 215 -15.12 6.44 15.91
N HIS A 216 -16.24 5.76 15.79
CA HIS A 216 -16.85 5.27 14.54
C HIS A 216 -15.91 4.42 13.62
N SER A 217 -14.85 3.77 14.16
CA SER A 217 -13.84 3.02 13.37
C SER A 217 -13.94 1.50 13.45
N GLU A 218 -15.13 1.00 13.82
CA GLU A 218 -15.39 -0.44 13.92
C GLU A 218 -15.17 -1.16 12.57
N SER A 219 -14.42 -2.27 12.59
CA SER A 219 -14.06 -3.02 11.40
C SER A 219 -14.20 -4.52 11.60
N TYR A 220 -14.59 -5.22 10.54
CA TYR A 220 -14.79 -6.65 10.50
C TYR A 220 -14.14 -7.29 9.27
N LEU A 221 -13.54 -8.46 9.44
CA LEU A 221 -12.84 -9.17 8.37
C LEU A 221 -13.05 -10.69 8.50
N GLU A 222 -13.42 -11.31 7.40
CA GLU A 222 -13.45 -12.77 7.22
C GLU A 222 -12.62 -13.16 6.00
N THR A 223 -11.70 -14.08 6.16
CA THR A 223 -10.92 -14.64 5.05
C THR A 223 -10.85 -16.16 5.11
N LEU A 224 -10.97 -16.79 3.95
CA LEU A 224 -10.82 -18.22 3.75
C LEU A 224 -9.76 -18.45 2.67
N PHE A 225 -8.88 -19.42 2.88
CA PHE A 225 -7.92 -19.87 1.89
C PHE A 225 -7.77 -21.38 1.93
N SER A 226 -7.69 -22.00 0.73
CA SER A 226 -7.48 -23.44 0.56
C SER A 226 -6.44 -23.69 -0.53
N ASP A 227 -5.55 -24.67 -0.31
CA ASP A 227 -4.61 -25.21 -1.29
C ASP A 227 -4.83 -26.73 -1.40
N PHE A 228 -5.02 -27.19 -2.61
CA PHE A 228 -5.09 -28.61 -2.98
C PHE A 228 -3.93 -28.89 -3.90
N ARG A 229 -3.08 -29.83 -3.52
CA ARG A 229 -1.82 -30.07 -4.22
C ARG A 229 -1.56 -31.55 -4.48
N TYR A 230 -1.08 -31.82 -5.70
CA TYR A 230 -0.50 -33.10 -6.11
C TYR A 230 0.97 -32.91 -6.40
N ARG A 231 1.82 -33.80 -5.90
CA ARG A 231 3.25 -33.82 -6.14
C ARG A 231 3.71 -35.24 -6.50
N GLY A 232 3.90 -35.48 -7.81
CA GLY A 232 4.53 -36.68 -8.32
C GLY A 232 6.05 -36.55 -8.44
N GLU A 233 6.70 -37.48 -9.16
CA GLU A 233 8.16 -37.49 -9.36
C GLU A 233 8.63 -36.20 -10.11
N ASP A 234 7.98 -35.89 -11.25
CA ASP A 234 8.39 -34.80 -12.15
C ASP A 234 7.32 -33.68 -12.25
N THR A 235 6.19 -33.80 -11.57
CA THR A 235 5.06 -32.91 -11.77
C THR A 235 4.43 -32.52 -10.45
N GLU A 236 4.29 -31.22 -10.23
CA GLU A 236 3.45 -30.66 -9.16
C GLU A 236 2.28 -29.89 -9.78
N ILE A 237 1.06 -30.18 -9.31
CA ILE A 237 -0.16 -29.45 -9.68
C ILE A 237 -0.78 -28.90 -8.41
N PHE A 238 -1.25 -27.65 -8.46
CA PHE A 238 -1.95 -27.03 -7.35
C PHE A 238 -3.19 -26.26 -7.78
N VAL A 239 -4.15 -26.19 -6.87
CA VAL A 239 -5.34 -25.37 -7.00
C VAL A 239 -5.54 -24.60 -5.69
N ASN A 240 -5.55 -23.27 -5.76
CA ASN A 240 -5.88 -22.39 -4.67
C ASN A 240 -7.29 -21.84 -4.86
N VAL A 241 -8.06 -21.77 -3.78
CA VAL A 241 -9.35 -21.10 -3.72
C VAL A 241 -9.35 -20.17 -2.53
N GLY A 242 -9.73 -18.93 -2.74
CA GLY A 242 -9.82 -17.93 -1.68
C GLY A 242 -11.11 -17.14 -1.73
N GLN A 243 -11.54 -16.73 -0.55
CA GLN A 243 -12.67 -15.84 -0.34
C GLN A 243 -12.32 -14.86 0.77
N SER A 244 -12.67 -13.59 0.58
CA SER A 244 -12.54 -12.56 1.61
C SER A 244 -13.78 -11.67 1.61
N TYR A 245 -14.21 -11.29 2.80
CA TYR A 245 -15.25 -10.30 3.05
C TYR A 245 -14.77 -9.37 4.13
N THR A 246 -14.87 -8.07 3.89
CA THR A 246 -14.49 -7.05 4.87
C THR A 246 -15.50 -5.93 4.92
N GLU A 247 -15.69 -5.39 6.10
CA GLU A 247 -16.48 -4.21 6.40
C GLU A 247 -15.63 -3.32 7.28
N LEU A 248 -15.17 -2.22 6.74
CA LEU A 248 -14.13 -1.38 7.32
C LEU A 248 -14.64 0.04 7.43
N ASN A 249 -14.50 0.64 8.61
CA ASN A 249 -14.67 2.08 8.79
C ASN A 249 -13.30 2.75 8.86
N GLY A 250 -13.07 3.68 7.94
CA GLY A 250 -11.83 4.42 7.82
C GLY A 250 -12.12 5.91 7.79
N ASN A 251 -12.01 6.55 8.95
CA ASN A 251 -12.52 7.91 9.19
C ASN A 251 -11.54 9.03 8.75
N GLY A 252 -10.63 8.73 7.84
CA GLY A 252 -9.76 9.72 7.23
C GLY A 252 -8.83 10.49 8.19
N ALA A 253 -8.23 11.55 7.68
CA ALA A 253 -7.45 12.51 8.47
C ALA A 253 -8.40 13.42 9.29
N VAL A 254 -7.88 14.02 10.35
CA VAL A 254 -8.62 14.91 11.24
C VAL A 254 -7.89 16.25 11.37
N PRO A 255 -8.58 17.41 11.39
CA PRO A 255 -7.97 18.69 11.65
C PRO A 255 -7.29 18.72 13.03
N LEU A 256 -6.12 19.32 13.11
CA LEU A 256 -5.43 19.49 14.40
C LEU A 256 -6.29 20.27 15.40
N THR A 257 -7.05 21.26 14.95
CA THR A 257 -7.97 22.05 15.76
C THR A 257 -9.07 21.21 16.40
N LEU A 258 -9.68 20.30 15.62
CA LEU A 258 -10.69 19.37 16.14
C LEU A 258 -10.07 18.37 17.13
N MET A 259 -8.90 17.85 16.82
CA MET A 259 -8.17 16.93 17.70
C MET A 259 -7.76 17.58 19.03
N ASP A 260 -7.48 18.88 19.04
CA ASP A 260 -7.19 19.65 20.25
C ASP A 260 -8.46 19.91 21.10
N LEU A 261 -9.62 20.00 20.46
CA LEU A 261 -10.91 20.24 21.13
C LEU A 261 -11.52 18.95 21.69
N GLU A 262 -11.53 17.87 20.93
CA GLU A 262 -12.27 16.64 21.24
C GLU A 262 -11.38 15.45 21.62
N GLY A 263 -10.10 15.50 21.29
CA GLY A 263 -9.16 14.43 21.58
C GLY A 263 -8.63 13.70 20.33
N ARG A 264 -7.67 12.79 20.53
CA ARG A 264 -7.01 12.06 19.42
C ARG A 264 -7.88 10.97 18.79
N ASP A 265 -8.99 10.63 19.38
CA ASP A 265 -10.02 9.71 18.90
C ASP A 265 -11.08 10.40 18.06
N ALA A 266 -11.06 11.72 17.96
CA ALA A 266 -11.97 12.51 17.15
C ALA A 266 -12.00 12.11 15.67
N VAL A 267 -13.14 12.31 15.02
CA VAL A 267 -13.43 12.00 13.63
C VAL A 267 -13.97 13.24 12.94
N TYR A 268 -13.45 13.56 11.75
CA TYR A 268 -13.88 14.77 11.03
C TYR A 268 -15.34 14.67 10.58
N THR A 269 -15.70 13.62 9.86
CA THR A 269 -17.07 13.27 9.47
C THR A 269 -17.28 11.77 9.56
N TYR A 270 -18.52 11.33 9.68
CA TYR A 270 -18.92 9.93 9.62
C TYR A 270 -20.36 9.77 9.08
N PRO A 271 -20.74 8.58 8.54
CA PRO A 271 -19.96 7.34 8.42
C PRO A 271 -18.97 7.36 7.25
N ASP A 272 -17.86 6.61 7.40
CA ASP A 272 -16.94 6.32 6.31
C ASP A 272 -16.66 4.81 6.25
N ASN A 273 -17.46 4.14 5.44
CA ASN A 273 -17.53 2.69 5.39
C ASN A 273 -17.10 2.15 4.03
N THR A 274 -16.31 1.10 4.04
CA THR A 274 -15.91 0.33 2.86
C THR A 274 -16.24 -1.14 3.05
N HIS A 275 -17.03 -1.71 2.12
CA HIS A 275 -17.30 -3.14 2.03
C HIS A 275 -16.52 -3.73 0.85
N ASN A 276 -15.68 -4.72 1.12
CA ASN A 276 -14.97 -5.46 0.08
C ASN A 276 -15.40 -6.93 0.06
N LYS A 277 -15.53 -7.47 -1.16
CA LYS A 277 -15.74 -8.90 -1.41
C LYS A 277 -14.76 -9.36 -2.47
N ASN A 278 -14.13 -10.50 -2.24
CA ASN A 278 -13.19 -11.07 -3.19
C ASN A 278 -13.34 -12.60 -3.24
N TYR A 279 -13.38 -13.13 -4.44
CA TYR A 279 -13.35 -14.58 -4.71
C TYR A 279 -12.33 -14.83 -5.79
N TYR A 280 -11.50 -15.83 -5.59
CA TYR A 280 -10.55 -16.22 -6.65
C TYR A 280 -10.31 -17.72 -6.67
N MET A 281 -9.92 -18.17 -7.83
CA MET A 281 -9.37 -19.50 -8.07
C MET A 281 -8.10 -19.35 -8.90
N LEU A 282 -7.04 -19.98 -8.45
CA LEU A 282 -5.76 -20.07 -9.13
C LEU A 282 -5.39 -21.54 -9.27
N ALA A 283 -5.03 -21.97 -10.48
CA ALA A 283 -4.49 -23.30 -10.73
C ALA A 283 -3.13 -23.19 -11.38
N GLY A 284 -2.21 -24.07 -11.04
CA GLY A 284 -0.88 -24.08 -11.62
C GLY A 284 -0.28 -25.48 -11.73
N ILE A 285 0.73 -25.57 -12.57
CA ILE A 285 1.51 -26.77 -12.83
C ILE A 285 3.00 -26.40 -12.90
N ASN A 286 3.82 -27.21 -12.24
CA ASN A 286 5.27 -27.24 -12.40
C ASN A 286 5.66 -28.62 -12.90
N HIS A 287 6.28 -28.71 -14.07
CA HIS A 287 6.68 -29.98 -14.68
C HIS A 287 8.16 -29.95 -15.07
N PHE A 288 8.93 -30.88 -14.55
CA PHE A 288 10.30 -31.12 -14.90
C PHE A 288 10.33 -32.15 -16.08
N VAL A 289 10.67 -31.64 -17.27
CA VAL A 289 10.76 -32.52 -18.46
C VAL A 289 12.01 -33.40 -18.34
N ASP A 290 13.08 -32.82 -17.80
CA ASP A 290 14.32 -33.48 -17.41
C ASP A 290 15.08 -32.61 -16.38
N ASP A 291 16.28 -33.03 -15.97
CA ASP A 291 17.10 -32.32 -14.99
C ASP A 291 17.49 -30.89 -15.42
N SER A 292 17.40 -30.58 -16.70
CA SER A 292 17.81 -29.30 -17.29
C SER A 292 16.67 -28.42 -17.76
N PHE A 293 15.48 -28.99 -17.98
CA PHE A 293 14.36 -28.25 -18.56
C PHE A 293 13.06 -28.46 -17.79
N SER A 294 12.47 -27.34 -17.36
CA SER A 294 11.17 -27.33 -16.68
C SER A 294 10.22 -26.32 -17.28
N ILE A 295 8.92 -26.60 -17.13
CA ILE A 295 7.81 -25.77 -17.58
C ILE A 295 6.93 -25.47 -16.39
N GLN A 296 6.63 -24.20 -16.19
CA GLN A 296 5.68 -23.73 -15.19
C GLN A 296 4.54 -22.98 -15.88
N ALA A 297 3.31 -23.23 -15.45
CA ALA A 297 2.16 -22.49 -15.93
C ALA A 297 1.17 -22.28 -14.80
N ASN A 298 0.47 -21.14 -14.86
CA ASN A 298 -0.67 -20.87 -13.99
C ASN A 298 -1.78 -20.15 -14.75
N GLY A 299 -3.00 -20.26 -14.20
CA GLY A 299 -4.13 -19.52 -14.70
C GLY A 299 -5.08 -19.21 -13.54
N TYR A 300 -5.69 -18.03 -13.57
CA TYR A 300 -6.57 -17.60 -12.50
C TYR A 300 -7.83 -16.91 -13.01
N TYR A 301 -8.83 -16.91 -12.13
CA TYR A 301 -9.99 -16.04 -12.18
C TYR A 301 -10.16 -15.38 -10.81
N ARG A 302 -10.45 -14.07 -10.81
CA ARG A 302 -10.71 -13.28 -9.62
C ARG A 302 -11.90 -12.36 -9.85
N HIS A 303 -12.82 -12.34 -8.89
CA HIS A 303 -13.90 -11.39 -8.80
C HIS A 303 -13.74 -10.56 -7.55
N MET A 304 -13.79 -9.24 -7.69
CA MET A 304 -13.75 -8.29 -6.59
C MET A 304 -14.89 -7.30 -6.71
N GLU A 305 -15.55 -7.00 -5.61
CA GLU A 305 -16.51 -5.92 -5.47
C GLU A 305 -16.13 -5.05 -4.26
N ARG A 306 -16.04 -3.76 -4.48
CA ARG A 306 -15.83 -2.75 -3.44
C ARG A 306 -16.97 -1.76 -3.48
N ARG A 307 -17.56 -1.50 -2.31
CA ARG A 307 -18.57 -0.46 -2.11
C ARG A 307 -18.08 0.51 -1.04
N GLY A 308 -18.07 1.79 -1.37
CA GLY A 308 -17.80 2.86 -0.44
C GLY A 308 -19.07 3.62 -0.11
N TYR A 309 -19.16 4.05 1.15
CA TYR A 309 -20.20 4.92 1.68
C TYR A 309 -19.54 5.90 2.63
N ASN A 310 -19.43 7.16 2.21
CA ASN A 310 -18.70 8.19 2.92
C ASN A 310 -19.59 9.42 3.12
N GLY A 311 -19.72 9.84 4.36
CA GLY A 311 -20.33 11.12 4.73
C GLY A 311 -19.26 12.18 4.81
N ASP A 312 -19.47 13.31 4.15
CA ASP A 312 -18.54 14.42 4.04
C ASP A 312 -19.23 15.76 4.19
N GLU A 313 -18.50 16.82 4.40
CA GLU A 313 -18.98 18.18 4.25
C GLU A 313 -19.25 18.45 2.76
N PHE A 314 -20.13 19.38 2.50
CA PHE A 314 -20.46 19.82 1.15
C PHE A 314 -20.53 21.34 1.15
N GLU A 315 -19.83 21.96 0.26
CA GLU A 315 -19.88 23.40 0.04
C GLU A 315 -21.00 23.74 -0.95
N GLY A 316 -21.85 24.68 -0.57
CA GLY A 316 -22.94 25.15 -1.41
C GLY A 316 -23.48 26.47 -0.91
N LYS A 317 -23.82 27.35 -1.84
CA LYS A 317 -24.32 28.69 -1.57
C LYS A 317 -25.79 28.84 -2.02
N ASP A 318 -26.49 29.84 -1.47
CA ASP A 318 -27.84 30.18 -1.97
C ASP A 318 -27.74 31.01 -3.25
N CYS A 319 -28.34 30.51 -4.30
CA CYS A 319 -28.34 31.20 -5.61
C CYS A 319 -29.07 32.54 -5.61
N GLY A 320 -30.02 32.75 -4.69
CA GLY A 320 -30.88 33.95 -4.67
C GLY A 320 -30.36 35.12 -3.87
N VAL A 321 -29.50 34.86 -2.86
CA VAL A 321 -28.96 35.89 -1.98
C VAL A 321 -27.73 36.54 -2.61
N GLU A 322 -26.89 35.78 -3.21
CA GLU A 322 -25.63 36.26 -3.81
C GLU A 322 -25.85 36.86 -5.20
N PHE A 323 -26.93 36.49 -5.88
CA PHE A 323 -27.20 36.83 -7.29
C PHE A 323 -28.61 37.39 -7.45
N ASP A 324 -28.78 38.41 -8.33
CA ASP A 324 -30.05 39.10 -8.59
C ASP A 324 -31.20 38.14 -8.93
N ASN A 325 -32.25 38.13 -8.13
CA ASN A 325 -33.51 37.37 -8.30
C ASN A 325 -34.22 37.51 -9.66
N THR A 326 -33.61 38.09 -10.67
CA THR A 326 -34.23 38.37 -11.97
C THR A 326 -33.92 37.28 -13.02
N THR A 327 -32.99 36.33 -12.73
CA THR A 327 -32.65 35.22 -13.62
C THR A 327 -33.50 34.00 -13.28
N PRO A 328 -34.21 33.38 -14.25
CA PRO A 328 -34.93 32.12 -13.97
C PRO A 328 -33.95 31.04 -13.52
N GLY A 329 -34.15 30.50 -12.36
CA GLY A 329 -33.26 29.53 -11.71
C GLY A 329 -32.64 30.05 -10.43
N ASN A 330 -32.44 31.34 -10.28
CA ASN A 330 -31.89 32.00 -9.09
C ASN A 330 -33.02 32.43 -8.13
N ALA A 331 -33.73 31.47 -7.54
CA ALA A 331 -34.68 31.74 -6.49
C ALA A 331 -34.07 31.52 -5.10
N ASN A 332 -34.38 32.37 -4.12
CA ASN A 332 -33.96 32.13 -2.73
C ASN A 332 -34.33 30.70 -2.33
N GLY A 333 -33.48 30.05 -1.59
CA GLY A 333 -33.64 28.67 -1.18
C GLY A 333 -33.19 27.63 -2.21
N THR A 334 -32.56 28.04 -3.32
CA THR A 334 -32.01 27.12 -4.31
C THR A 334 -30.50 26.95 -4.13
N LEU A 335 -30.03 25.69 -4.24
CA LEU A 335 -28.64 25.32 -4.09
C LEU A 335 -27.85 25.61 -5.36
N CYS A 336 -26.84 26.44 -5.28
CA CYS A 336 -25.78 26.59 -6.26
C CYS A 336 -24.53 25.84 -5.87
N GLY A 337 -23.74 25.42 -6.87
CA GLY A 337 -22.36 25.04 -6.63
C GLY A 337 -21.55 26.28 -6.20
N GLU A 338 -20.42 26.05 -5.61
CA GLU A 338 -19.45 27.12 -5.32
C GLU A 338 -19.02 27.80 -6.62
N TYR A 339 -19.26 29.10 -6.72
CA TYR A 339 -18.90 29.89 -7.90
C TYR A 339 -17.66 30.73 -7.64
N GLU A 340 -16.76 30.65 -8.57
CA GLU A 340 -15.47 31.34 -8.59
C GLU A 340 -15.53 32.73 -9.25
N SER A 341 -16.72 33.32 -9.48
CA SER A 341 -16.81 34.66 -10.07
C SER A 341 -17.85 35.54 -9.38
N ASN A 342 -17.44 36.78 -9.06
CA ASN A 342 -18.32 37.85 -8.56
C ASN A 342 -19.35 38.36 -9.57
N ALA A 343 -19.66 37.63 -10.62
CA ALA A 343 -20.64 38.02 -11.64
C ALA A 343 -21.95 37.29 -11.42
N ALA A 344 -22.95 38.00 -10.88
CA ALA A 344 -24.32 37.52 -10.65
C ALA A 344 -25.02 36.84 -11.85
N ALA A 345 -24.39 36.84 -13.01
CA ALA A 345 -24.91 36.25 -14.24
C ALA A 345 -24.54 34.76 -14.42
N ASP A 346 -23.64 34.21 -13.60
CA ASP A 346 -23.00 32.91 -13.81
C ASP A 346 -23.38 31.88 -12.75
N ALA A 347 -24.27 32.17 -11.78
CA ALA A 347 -24.76 31.24 -10.79
C ALA A 347 -25.65 30.16 -11.41
N VAL A 348 -25.21 28.93 -11.33
CA VAL A 348 -25.88 27.77 -11.97
C VAL A 348 -26.40 26.83 -10.89
N GLY A 349 -27.70 26.62 -10.88
CA GLY A 349 -28.34 25.76 -9.88
C GLY A 349 -27.93 24.31 -10.00
N ILE A 350 -27.74 23.63 -8.88
CA ILE A 350 -27.48 22.19 -8.85
C ILE A 350 -28.78 21.44 -9.11
N LEU A 351 -28.75 20.49 -10.03
CA LEU A 351 -29.89 19.67 -10.40
C LEU A 351 -29.92 18.36 -9.61
N ASP A 352 -31.11 17.94 -9.21
CA ASP A 352 -31.33 16.60 -8.70
C ASP A 352 -31.40 15.54 -9.81
N ALA A 353 -31.51 14.26 -9.44
CA ALA A 353 -31.63 13.15 -10.37
C ALA A 353 -32.87 13.19 -11.28
N SER A 354 -33.85 14.04 -10.99
CA SER A 354 -35.05 14.29 -11.83
C SER A 354 -34.84 15.45 -12.81
N GLY A 355 -33.72 16.18 -12.70
CA GLY A 355 -33.41 17.37 -13.49
C GLY A 355 -34.11 18.64 -12.96
N ALA A 356 -34.55 18.66 -11.71
CA ALA A 356 -35.08 19.82 -11.02
C ALA A 356 -33.99 20.50 -10.20
N ILE A 357 -33.98 21.84 -10.15
CA ILE A 357 -33.07 22.60 -9.28
C ILE A 357 -33.34 22.23 -7.82
N VAL A 358 -32.30 21.97 -7.07
CA VAL A 358 -32.37 21.57 -5.66
C VAL A 358 -32.77 22.79 -4.81
N ASN A 359 -33.84 22.63 -4.02
CA ASN A 359 -34.24 23.60 -3.03
C ASN A 359 -33.82 23.11 -1.64
N TYR A 360 -32.80 23.73 -1.06
CA TYR A 360 -32.21 23.28 0.21
C TYR A 360 -33.10 23.62 1.43
N GLU A 361 -33.86 24.73 1.41
CA GLU A 361 -34.82 25.09 2.47
C GLU A 361 -35.93 24.03 2.63
N ALA A 362 -36.36 23.47 1.50
CA ALA A 362 -37.36 22.39 1.50
C ALA A 362 -36.83 21.11 2.15
N LEU A 363 -35.51 20.97 2.28
CA LEU A 363 -34.83 19.85 2.94
C LEU A 363 -34.50 20.12 4.40
N GLY A 364 -34.82 21.33 4.91
CA GLY A 364 -34.58 21.73 6.29
C GLY A 364 -33.15 22.21 6.56
N LEU A 365 -32.43 22.62 5.53
CA LEU A 365 -31.17 23.33 5.65
C LEU A 365 -31.44 24.83 5.77
N GLU A 366 -30.66 25.53 6.54
CA GLU A 366 -30.82 26.97 6.84
C GLU A 366 -29.61 27.73 6.29
N LEU A 367 -29.80 28.97 5.88
CA LEU A 367 -28.76 29.88 5.45
C LEU A 367 -28.10 30.55 6.67
N ASP A 368 -26.79 30.67 6.68
CA ASP A 368 -26.09 31.52 7.65
C ASP A 368 -26.35 33.01 7.26
N ASP A 369 -26.91 33.78 8.24
CA ASP A 369 -27.27 35.17 8.01
C ASP A 369 -26.04 36.08 7.83
N ASP A 370 -24.83 35.65 8.21
CA ASP A 370 -23.61 36.48 8.22
C ASP A 370 -22.69 36.19 7.00
N GLU A 371 -22.71 34.94 6.43
CA GLU A 371 -21.75 34.53 5.41
C GLU A 371 -22.40 34.09 4.07
N ASN A 372 -23.73 34.12 3.97
CA ASN A 372 -24.49 33.63 2.79
C ASN A 372 -24.24 32.14 2.42
N GLU A 373 -23.67 31.38 3.32
CA GLU A 373 -23.44 29.96 3.19
C GLU A 373 -24.58 29.14 3.77
N ILE A 374 -24.74 27.91 3.33
CA ILE A 374 -25.78 27.03 3.86
C ILE A 374 -25.18 26.27 5.04
N GLU A 375 -25.69 26.56 6.24
CA GLU A 375 -25.25 25.86 7.45
C GLU A 375 -25.54 24.35 7.41
N SER A 376 -24.65 23.60 8.05
CA SER A 376 -24.85 22.17 8.30
C SER A 376 -25.10 21.34 7.04
N ILE A 377 -24.64 21.80 5.90
CA ILE A 377 -24.75 21.07 4.63
C ILE A 377 -23.68 19.96 4.54
N GLY A 378 -24.07 18.80 4.08
CA GLY A 378 -23.20 17.65 3.89
C GLY A 378 -23.53 16.86 2.64
N ALA A 379 -22.69 15.90 2.33
CA ALA A 379 -22.91 14.95 1.24
C ALA A 379 -22.69 13.51 1.70
N ILE A 380 -23.46 12.60 1.14
CA ILE A 380 -23.17 11.17 1.21
C ILE A 380 -22.70 10.69 -0.16
N ASN A 381 -21.45 10.34 -0.22
CA ASN A 381 -20.80 9.82 -1.39
C ASN A 381 -20.87 8.29 -1.42
N ARG A 382 -21.40 7.72 -2.48
CA ARG A 382 -21.47 6.27 -2.70
C ARG A 382 -20.71 5.90 -3.95
N ASN A 383 -19.91 4.86 -3.85
CA ASN A 383 -19.25 4.28 -5.02
C ASN A 383 -19.30 2.75 -4.98
N ASN A 384 -19.23 2.15 -6.15
CA ASN A 384 -19.22 0.71 -6.34
C ASN A 384 -18.28 0.34 -7.48
N THR A 385 -17.20 -0.34 -7.17
CA THR A 385 -16.26 -0.89 -8.16
C THR A 385 -16.42 -2.41 -8.21
N LYS A 386 -16.61 -2.95 -9.41
CA LYS A 386 -16.61 -4.40 -9.68
C LYS A 386 -15.55 -4.72 -10.70
N SER A 387 -14.68 -5.68 -10.37
CA SER A 387 -13.61 -6.14 -11.25
C SER A 387 -13.69 -7.65 -11.43
N ASN A 388 -13.75 -8.09 -12.69
CA ASN A 388 -13.60 -9.49 -13.06
C ASN A 388 -12.30 -9.64 -13.83
N SER A 389 -11.35 -10.36 -13.25
CA SER A 389 -10.01 -10.53 -13.81
C SER A 389 -9.76 -12.00 -14.12
N THR A 390 -9.14 -12.26 -15.25
CA THR A 390 -8.63 -13.56 -15.60
C THR A 390 -7.26 -13.42 -16.22
N GLY A 391 -6.37 -14.35 -15.92
CA GLY A 391 -5.04 -14.31 -16.50
C GLY A 391 -4.42 -15.68 -16.56
N PHE A 392 -3.39 -15.79 -17.36
CA PHE A 392 -2.54 -16.98 -17.40
C PHE A 392 -1.09 -16.57 -17.62
N GLY A 393 -0.20 -17.43 -17.17
CA GLY A 393 1.22 -17.31 -17.41
C GLY A 393 1.83 -18.66 -17.73
N VAL A 394 2.80 -18.66 -18.62
CA VAL A 394 3.63 -19.83 -18.95
C VAL A 394 5.08 -19.41 -18.92
N GLN A 395 5.90 -20.21 -18.28
CA GLN A 395 7.33 -19.98 -18.15
C GLN A 395 8.09 -21.27 -18.42
N THR A 396 9.26 -21.15 -18.99
CA THR A 396 10.22 -22.25 -19.09
C THR A 396 11.53 -21.86 -18.42
N THR A 397 12.16 -22.82 -17.77
CA THR A 397 13.51 -22.68 -17.23
C THR A 397 14.39 -23.73 -17.89
N TYR A 398 15.52 -23.29 -18.43
CA TYR A 398 16.50 -24.15 -19.11
C TYR A 398 17.90 -23.92 -18.54
N ASP A 399 18.38 -24.93 -17.81
CA ASP A 399 19.76 -24.99 -17.32
C ASP A 399 20.64 -25.63 -18.39
N SER A 400 21.65 -24.92 -18.83
CA SER A 400 22.49 -25.33 -19.94
C SER A 400 23.93 -24.86 -19.77
N VAL A 401 24.78 -25.25 -20.74
CA VAL A 401 26.15 -24.70 -20.87
C VAL A 401 26.20 -23.93 -22.18
N PHE A 402 26.39 -22.62 -22.09
CA PHE A 402 26.55 -21.73 -23.23
C PHE A 402 27.96 -21.14 -23.25
N LEU A 403 28.69 -21.33 -24.36
CA LEU A 403 30.08 -20.90 -24.49
C LEU A 403 30.99 -21.35 -23.32
N ASP A 404 30.87 -22.61 -22.94
CA ASP A 404 31.57 -23.25 -21.79
C ASP A 404 31.23 -22.62 -20.42
N LYS A 405 30.11 -21.92 -20.29
CA LYS A 405 29.62 -21.30 -19.08
C LYS A 405 28.28 -21.88 -18.66
N ALA A 406 28.13 -22.17 -17.37
CA ALA A 406 26.82 -22.54 -16.83
C ALA A 406 25.83 -21.38 -17.03
N ASN A 407 24.64 -21.74 -17.47
CA ASN A 407 23.62 -20.78 -17.90
C ASN A 407 22.25 -21.24 -17.43
N THR A 408 21.47 -20.35 -16.87
CA THR A 408 20.04 -20.56 -16.52
C THR A 408 19.21 -19.54 -17.30
N LEU A 409 18.53 -19.99 -18.34
CA LEU A 409 17.63 -19.17 -19.16
C LEU A 409 16.19 -19.39 -18.73
N ILE A 410 15.53 -18.30 -18.36
CA ILE A 410 14.09 -18.26 -18.05
C ILE A 410 13.41 -17.44 -19.13
N THR A 411 12.35 -17.99 -19.75
CA THR A 411 11.51 -17.25 -20.71
C THR A 411 10.05 -17.45 -20.36
N GLY A 412 9.23 -16.42 -20.57
CA GLY A 412 7.83 -16.53 -20.25
C GLY A 412 6.93 -15.55 -20.98
N LEU A 413 5.65 -15.89 -20.95
CA LEU A 413 4.53 -15.13 -21.46
C LEU A 413 3.51 -14.97 -20.35
N THR A 414 2.98 -13.76 -20.18
CA THR A 414 1.82 -13.47 -19.31
C THR A 414 0.73 -12.77 -20.10
N TYR A 415 -0.50 -13.06 -19.76
CA TYR A 415 -1.68 -12.37 -20.26
C TYR A 415 -2.65 -12.16 -19.11
N ASP A 416 -3.09 -10.92 -18.93
CA ASP A 416 -4.12 -10.53 -17.96
C ASP A 416 -5.21 -9.73 -18.66
N TYR A 417 -6.45 -10.13 -18.43
CA TYR A 417 -7.65 -9.44 -18.87
C TYR A 417 -8.47 -9.05 -17.68
N SER A 418 -9.03 -7.84 -17.68
CA SER A 418 -10.04 -7.45 -16.71
C SER A 418 -11.19 -6.69 -17.36
N HIS A 419 -12.38 -6.93 -16.83
CA HIS A 419 -13.58 -6.14 -17.06
C HIS A 419 -13.96 -5.46 -15.75
N ASN A 420 -14.06 -4.13 -15.77
CA ASN A 420 -14.31 -3.30 -14.62
C ASN A 420 -15.57 -2.49 -14.85
N SER A 421 -16.39 -2.35 -13.82
CA SER A 421 -17.54 -1.46 -13.77
C SER A 421 -17.37 -0.56 -12.54
N PHE A 422 -17.47 0.73 -12.75
CA PHE A 422 -17.47 1.73 -11.68
C PHE A 422 -18.73 2.56 -11.77
N GLY A 423 -19.41 2.74 -10.64
CA GLY A 423 -20.56 3.65 -10.51
C GLY A 423 -20.44 4.45 -9.22
N SER A 424 -20.81 5.71 -9.28
CA SER A 424 -20.86 6.59 -8.11
C SER A 424 -22.08 7.50 -8.15
N SER A 425 -22.46 8.00 -6.98
CA SER A 425 -23.53 8.99 -6.78
C SER A 425 -23.29 9.77 -5.51
N THR A 426 -23.71 11.04 -5.52
CA THR A 426 -23.69 11.93 -4.36
C THR A 426 -25.12 12.25 -3.97
N GLU A 427 -25.45 12.10 -2.69
CA GLU A 427 -26.71 12.46 -2.06
C GLU A 427 -26.47 13.67 -1.17
N LEU A 428 -27.29 14.71 -1.32
CA LEU A 428 -27.25 15.85 -0.41
C LEU A 428 -27.65 15.41 1.00
N ALA A 429 -26.96 15.92 1.99
CA ALA A 429 -27.12 15.46 3.37
C ALA A 429 -27.08 16.63 4.36
N ILE A 430 -27.45 16.34 5.59
CA ILE A 430 -27.34 17.26 6.73
C ILE A 430 -26.16 16.84 7.58
N LEU A 431 -25.21 17.74 7.80
CA LEU A 431 -24.13 17.59 8.76
C LEU A 431 -24.66 17.93 10.16
N GLN A 432 -24.61 16.96 11.06
CA GLN A 432 -25.11 17.14 12.43
C GLN A 432 -24.03 17.71 13.36
N GLY A 433 -24.43 18.29 14.46
CA GLY A 433 -23.51 18.88 15.45
C GLY A 433 -22.52 17.90 16.10
N ASP A 434 -22.75 16.59 15.98
CA ASP A 434 -21.81 15.53 16.36
C ASP A 434 -20.95 15.04 15.18
N ARG A 435 -20.97 15.78 14.05
CA ARG A 435 -20.27 15.53 12.79
C ARG A 435 -20.76 14.28 12.03
N GLY A 436 -21.92 13.76 12.42
CA GLY A 436 -22.63 12.72 11.67
C GLY A 436 -23.31 13.29 10.43
N VAL A 437 -23.23 12.60 9.31
CA VAL A 437 -23.85 13.02 8.05
C VAL A 437 -25.07 12.16 7.76
N VAL A 438 -26.23 12.80 7.61
CA VAL A 438 -27.53 12.12 7.41
C VAL A 438 -28.15 12.53 6.09
N GLY A 439 -28.37 11.55 5.19
CA GLY A 439 -28.90 11.79 3.84
C GLY A 439 -30.34 12.34 3.84
N THR A 440 -30.61 13.25 2.91
CA THR A 440 -31.95 13.83 2.70
C THR A 440 -32.82 13.02 1.74
N GLY A 441 -32.23 12.06 1.02
CA GLY A 441 -32.87 11.33 -0.09
C GLY A 441 -32.80 12.04 -1.43
N THR A 442 -32.18 13.23 -1.51
CA THR A 442 -31.98 14.01 -2.75
C THR A 442 -30.63 13.66 -3.36
N PHE A 443 -30.63 12.98 -4.49
CA PHE A 443 -29.41 12.66 -5.23
C PHE A 443 -29.11 13.77 -6.23
N LEU A 444 -27.88 14.25 -6.22
CA LEU A 444 -27.37 15.26 -7.14
C LEU A 444 -27.04 14.62 -8.49
N SER A 445 -27.22 15.37 -9.58
CA SER A 445 -26.99 14.89 -10.95
C SER A 445 -25.84 15.66 -11.61
N THR A 446 -26.09 16.94 -11.91
CA THR A 446 -25.15 17.86 -12.55
C THR A 446 -25.58 19.29 -12.21
N ASP A 447 -24.77 20.26 -12.52
CA ASP A 447 -25.23 21.64 -12.60
C ASP A 447 -26.06 21.88 -13.90
N GLU A 448 -26.68 23.04 -14.04
CA GLU A 448 -27.49 23.40 -15.23
C GLU A 448 -26.68 23.49 -16.51
N GLU A 449 -25.39 23.76 -16.44
CA GLU A 449 -24.45 23.82 -17.57
C GLU A 449 -23.84 22.48 -17.92
N GLY A 450 -23.91 21.51 -17.00
CA GLY A 450 -23.35 20.16 -17.15
C GLY A 450 -21.84 20.11 -16.95
N GLU A 451 -21.26 21.13 -16.31
CA GLU A 451 -19.84 21.22 -16.04
C GLU A 451 -19.45 20.46 -14.76
N GLU A 452 -20.29 20.54 -13.70
CA GLU A 452 -20.11 19.79 -12.48
C GLU A 452 -20.95 18.51 -12.49
N GLN A 453 -20.33 17.35 -12.33
CA GLN A 453 -21.00 16.04 -12.36
C GLN A 453 -20.89 15.33 -11.01
N PHE A 454 -22.02 14.84 -10.52
CA PHE A 454 -22.16 14.11 -9.26
C PHE A 454 -22.44 12.60 -9.45
N ILE A 455 -22.60 12.16 -10.71
CA ILE A 455 -22.90 10.77 -11.05
C ILE A 455 -21.89 10.30 -12.10
N THR A 456 -21.21 9.21 -11.78
CA THR A 456 -20.33 8.53 -12.75
C THR A 456 -20.79 7.09 -12.95
N ASN A 457 -20.79 6.62 -14.18
CA ASN A 457 -21.04 5.23 -14.53
C ASN A 457 -20.20 4.84 -15.75
N ILE A 458 -19.17 4.03 -15.53
CA ILE A 458 -18.25 3.60 -16.58
C ILE A 458 -18.05 2.09 -16.57
N GLU A 459 -17.86 1.53 -17.75
CA GLU A 459 -17.33 0.20 -17.97
C GLU A 459 -15.96 0.28 -18.63
N ALA A 460 -15.02 -0.54 -18.19
CA ALA A 460 -13.69 -0.53 -18.77
C ALA A 460 -13.12 -1.94 -18.93
N ASN A 461 -12.41 -2.16 -20.02
CA ASN A 461 -11.72 -3.39 -20.33
C ASN A 461 -10.23 -3.16 -20.45
N THR A 462 -9.44 -3.99 -19.79
CA THR A 462 -7.98 -3.96 -19.91
C THR A 462 -7.44 -5.28 -20.45
N HIS A 463 -6.43 -5.18 -21.30
CA HIS A 463 -5.66 -6.33 -21.80
C HIS A 463 -4.18 -6.01 -21.59
N ASN A 464 -3.48 -6.87 -20.88
CA ASN A 464 -2.04 -6.77 -20.66
C ASN A 464 -1.34 -8.02 -21.17
N VAL A 465 -0.37 -7.86 -22.06
CA VAL A 465 0.48 -8.93 -22.57
C VAL A 465 1.91 -8.64 -22.20
N GLY A 466 2.64 -9.62 -21.67
CA GLY A 466 4.05 -9.51 -21.37
C GLY A 466 4.86 -10.69 -21.87
N LEU A 467 5.88 -10.42 -22.66
CA LEU A 467 6.91 -11.39 -23.04
C LEU A 467 8.20 -11.05 -22.32
N TYR A 468 8.79 -11.99 -21.60
CA TYR A 468 10.03 -11.76 -20.86
C TYR A 468 11.04 -12.86 -21.02
N ALA A 469 12.28 -12.48 -20.82
CA ALA A 469 13.41 -13.39 -20.70
C ALA A 469 14.38 -12.90 -19.62
N SER A 470 14.97 -13.84 -18.89
CA SER A 470 16.05 -13.59 -17.95
C SER A 470 17.09 -14.69 -18.10
N ASP A 471 18.34 -14.29 -18.30
CA ASP A 471 19.45 -15.20 -18.52
C ASP A 471 20.55 -14.95 -17.51
N ILE A 472 20.88 -15.95 -16.70
CA ILE A 472 21.92 -15.89 -15.68
C ILE A 472 23.09 -16.75 -16.14
N ILE A 473 24.18 -16.10 -16.48
CA ILE A 473 25.40 -16.72 -17.03
C ILE A 473 26.50 -16.67 -15.97
N ASP A 474 27.01 -17.81 -15.55
CA ASP A 474 28.16 -17.91 -14.65
C ASP A 474 29.47 -17.80 -15.41
N LEU A 475 30.12 -16.65 -15.38
CA LEU A 475 31.39 -16.42 -16.06
C LEU A 475 32.52 -17.25 -15.44
N ASP A 476 32.48 -17.40 -14.13
CA ASP A 476 33.34 -18.26 -13.33
C ASP A 476 32.61 -18.71 -12.06
N SER A 477 33.24 -19.52 -11.22
CA SER A 477 32.62 -20.02 -9.97
C SER A 477 32.20 -18.95 -8.95
N SER A 478 32.53 -17.68 -9.22
CA SER A 478 32.29 -16.55 -8.30
C SER A 478 31.65 -15.34 -8.97
N THR A 479 31.49 -15.32 -10.31
CA THR A 479 30.98 -14.17 -11.06
C THR A 479 29.82 -14.59 -11.92
N SER A 480 28.68 -13.99 -11.76
CA SER A 480 27.48 -14.19 -12.59
C SER A 480 27.02 -12.89 -13.22
N ILE A 481 26.56 -12.95 -14.47
CA ILE A 481 25.88 -11.86 -15.16
C ILE A 481 24.43 -12.25 -15.31
N ASN A 482 23.53 -11.32 -15.01
CA ASN A 482 22.09 -11.43 -15.27
C ASN A 482 21.72 -10.47 -16.40
N LEU A 483 21.12 -10.98 -17.45
CA LEU A 483 20.55 -10.23 -18.56
C LEU A 483 19.04 -10.45 -18.55
N SER A 484 18.25 -9.41 -18.44
CA SER A 484 16.80 -9.52 -18.43
C SER A 484 16.16 -8.52 -19.38
N GLY A 485 14.96 -8.85 -19.82
CA GLY A 485 14.17 -7.96 -20.64
C GLY A 485 12.72 -8.38 -20.72
N ARG A 486 11.83 -7.40 -20.83
CA ARG A 486 10.40 -7.64 -20.99
C ARG A 486 9.80 -6.65 -21.99
N TYR A 487 9.02 -7.19 -22.90
CA TYR A 487 8.14 -6.41 -23.76
C TYR A 487 6.72 -6.44 -23.17
N ASN A 488 6.20 -5.27 -22.84
CA ASN A 488 4.84 -5.09 -22.38
C ASN A 488 4.00 -4.46 -23.47
N TRP A 489 2.76 -4.94 -23.61
CA TRP A 489 1.69 -4.33 -24.40
C TRP A 489 0.44 -4.25 -23.54
N ALA A 490 -0.21 -3.10 -23.54
CA ALA A 490 -1.46 -2.85 -22.81
C ALA A 490 -2.47 -2.13 -23.68
N SER A 491 -3.73 -2.50 -23.56
CA SER A 491 -4.89 -1.84 -24.17
C SER A 491 -5.93 -1.60 -23.08
N LEU A 492 -6.34 -0.34 -22.95
CA LEU A 492 -7.36 0.09 -21.98
C LEU A 492 -8.49 0.77 -22.76
N LYS A 493 -9.69 0.23 -22.65
CA LYS A 493 -10.90 0.79 -23.26
C LYS A 493 -11.85 1.20 -22.13
N ILE A 494 -12.29 2.45 -22.14
CA ILE A 494 -13.28 3.03 -21.24
C ILE A 494 -14.52 3.35 -22.04
N ASP A 495 -15.68 2.90 -21.58
CA ASP A 495 -16.99 3.14 -22.15
C ASP A 495 -17.85 3.88 -21.11
N ASP A 496 -18.12 5.15 -21.37
CA ASP A 496 -18.99 5.99 -20.54
C ASP A 496 -20.45 5.58 -20.72
N GLN A 497 -21.15 5.32 -19.63
CA GLN A 497 -22.56 4.90 -19.65
C GLN A 497 -23.53 6.06 -19.48
N ASN A 498 -23.05 7.23 -19.03
CA ASN A 498 -23.86 8.44 -18.87
C ASN A 498 -23.75 9.41 -20.05
N GLY A 499 -22.69 9.30 -20.83
CA GLY A 499 -22.40 10.22 -21.93
C GLY A 499 -21.30 9.73 -22.84
N THR A 500 -20.43 10.63 -23.26
CA THR A 500 -19.26 10.34 -24.10
C THR A 500 -17.98 11.00 -23.60
N ALA A 501 -18.05 11.75 -22.51
CA ALA A 501 -16.95 12.53 -21.98
C ALA A 501 -15.78 11.62 -21.57
N LEU A 502 -16.08 10.54 -20.87
CA LEU A 502 -15.08 9.56 -20.38
C LEU A 502 -14.73 8.47 -21.39
N GLN A 503 -15.22 8.56 -22.64
CA GLN A 503 -15.00 7.53 -23.63
C GLN A 503 -13.58 7.54 -24.19
N GLY A 504 -12.84 6.44 -24.06
CA GLY A 504 -11.45 6.37 -24.52
C GLY A 504 -10.96 4.98 -24.88
N HIS A 505 -9.95 4.93 -25.76
CA HIS A 505 -9.24 3.70 -26.09
C HIS A 505 -7.75 4.00 -26.18
N HIS A 506 -6.99 3.51 -25.22
CA HIS A 506 -5.58 3.82 -25.03
C HIS A 506 -4.73 2.59 -25.27
N PHE A 507 -3.55 2.77 -25.88
CA PHE A 507 -2.59 1.71 -26.16
C PHE A 507 -1.22 2.12 -25.68
N PHE A 508 -0.57 1.22 -24.93
CA PHE A 508 0.78 1.43 -24.44
C PHE A 508 1.64 0.20 -24.77
N TRP A 509 2.88 0.43 -25.11
CA TRP A 509 3.84 -0.66 -25.31
C TRP A 509 5.25 -0.19 -24.97
N ARG A 510 6.06 -1.09 -24.47
CA ARG A 510 7.45 -0.79 -24.15
C ARG A 510 8.29 -2.05 -23.97
N PHE A 511 9.56 -1.97 -24.42
CA PHE A 511 10.59 -2.90 -24.03
C PHE A 511 11.38 -2.35 -22.87
N ASN A 512 11.51 -3.10 -21.78
CA ASN A 512 12.21 -2.76 -20.55
C ASN A 512 13.44 -3.70 -20.40
N PRO A 513 14.67 -3.23 -20.59
CA PRO A 513 15.88 -4.02 -20.41
C PRO A 513 16.39 -4.01 -18.98
N GLY A 514 17.16 -5.05 -18.62
CA GLY A 514 17.89 -5.14 -17.37
C GLY A 514 19.24 -5.83 -17.55
N ILE A 515 20.24 -5.36 -16.84
CA ILE A 515 21.56 -5.99 -16.77
C ILE A 515 22.09 -5.89 -15.35
N GLY A 516 22.73 -6.93 -14.88
CA GLY A 516 23.39 -6.93 -13.59
C GLY A 516 24.56 -7.89 -13.53
N ILE A 517 25.40 -7.66 -12.56
CA ILE A 517 26.58 -8.49 -12.28
C ILE A 517 26.68 -8.75 -10.79
N THR A 518 27.03 -9.97 -10.43
CA THR A 518 27.43 -10.33 -9.07
C THR A 518 28.86 -10.85 -9.06
N LYS A 519 29.57 -10.54 -7.98
CA LYS A 519 30.89 -11.09 -7.70
C LYS A 519 30.96 -11.56 -6.25
N ARG A 520 31.14 -12.85 -6.06
CA ARG A 520 31.34 -13.46 -4.74
C ARG A 520 32.83 -13.50 -4.41
N TYR A 521 33.14 -13.02 -3.23
CA TYR A 521 34.46 -13.13 -2.63
C TYR A 521 34.30 -13.65 -1.19
N ASP A 522 34.73 -14.87 -0.96
CA ASP A 522 34.48 -15.62 0.28
C ASP A 522 33.00 -15.63 0.67
N ASN A 523 32.67 -15.04 1.81
CA ASN A 523 31.31 -14.95 2.36
C ASN A 523 30.59 -13.64 1.98
N THR A 524 31.15 -12.86 1.06
CA THR A 524 30.59 -11.57 0.63
C THR A 524 30.29 -11.60 -0.86
N THR A 525 29.10 -11.17 -1.24
CA THR A 525 28.69 -10.96 -2.63
C THR A 525 28.52 -9.47 -2.88
N PHE A 526 29.27 -8.95 -3.85
CA PHE A 526 29.10 -7.60 -4.39
C PHE A 526 28.18 -7.69 -5.61
N PHE A 527 27.35 -6.69 -5.80
CA PHE A 527 26.46 -6.63 -6.95
C PHE A 527 26.27 -5.21 -7.48
N ALA A 528 25.97 -5.14 -8.79
CA ALA A 528 25.60 -3.93 -9.48
C ALA A 528 24.55 -4.25 -10.54
N SER A 529 23.56 -3.37 -10.72
CA SER A 529 22.56 -3.53 -11.77
C SER A 529 22.06 -2.20 -12.33
N TYR A 530 21.63 -2.27 -13.60
CA TYR A 530 20.81 -1.26 -14.26
C TYR A 530 19.54 -1.93 -14.77
N ARG A 531 18.38 -1.33 -14.50
CA ARG A 531 17.07 -1.85 -14.89
C ARG A 531 16.16 -0.74 -15.36
N GLU A 532 15.35 -1.02 -16.39
CA GLU A 532 14.23 -0.18 -16.77
C GLU A 532 12.91 -0.90 -16.48
N SER A 533 11.90 -0.15 -16.09
CA SER A 533 10.52 -0.60 -15.92
C SER A 533 9.56 0.48 -16.35
N SER A 534 8.31 0.12 -16.57
CA SER A 534 7.27 1.06 -16.98
C SER A 534 5.95 0.81 -16.24
N ARG A 535 5.18 1.87 -16.09
CA ARG A 535 3.82 1.86 -15.58
C ARG A 535 2.89 2.52 -16.58
N THR A 536 1.86 1.84 -17.00
CA THR A 536 0.75 2.46 -17.74
C THR A 536 -0.14 3.22 -16.77
N PRO A 537 -0.77 4.32 -17.18
CA PRO A 537 -1.85 4.91 -16.41
C PRO A 537 -2.95 3.87 -16.14
N SER A 538 -3.56 3.91 -14.96
CA SER A 538 -4.73 3.11 -14.62
C SER A 538 -6.00 3.67 -15.27
N ILE A 539 -7.11 2.93 -15.18
CA ILE A 539 -8.42 3.42 -15.65
C ILE A 539 -8.82 4.67 -14.87
N ALA A 540 -8.69 4.63 -13.55
CA ALA A 540 -9.01 5.77 -12.69
C ALA A 540 -8.17 7.01 -13.00
N GLU A 541 -6.88 6.85 -13.31
CA GLU A 541 -6.03 7.96 -13.71
C GLU A 541 -6.39 8.53 -15.07
N LEU A 542 -6.75 7.68 -16.06
CA LEU A 542 -7.20 8.11 -17.38
C LEU A 542 -8.59 8.75 -17.37
N ALA A 543 -9.40 8.47 -16.36
CA ALA A 543 -10.71 9.07 -16.19
C ALA A 543 -10.69 10.25 -15.19
N CYS A 544 -9.51 10.78 -14.85
CA CYS A 544 -9.35 11.86 -13.90
C CYS A 544 -8.04 12.65 -14.13
N ALA A 545 -7.85 13.26 -15.31
CA ALA A 545 -6.61 13.99 -15.63
C ALA A 545 -6.80 15.43 -16.13
N ASP A 546 -8.04 15.94 -16.23
CA ASP A 546 -8.30 17.33 -16.68
C ASP A 546 -8.22 18.31 -15.51
N PRO A 547 -7.27 19.26 -15.52
CA PRO A 547 -7.21 20.30 -14.51
C PRO A 547 -8.38 21.30 -14.56
N ASN A 548 -9.13 21.36 -15.68
CA ASN A 548 -10.28 22.24 -15.83
C ASN A 548 -11.58 21.56 -15.37
N ALA A 549 -11.54 20.25 -15.20
CA ALA A 549 -12.65 19.43 -14.76
C ALA A 549 -12.13 18.42 -13.72
N PRO A 550 -11.75 18.87 -12.52
CA PRO A 550 -11.19 18.01 -11.50
C PRO A 550 -12.24 17.04 -10.97
N CYS A 551 -11.79 15.81 -10.65
CA CYS A 551 -12.67 14.76 -10.14
C CYS A 551 -12.89 14.88 -8.63
N ARG A 552 -14.06 14.46 -8.14
CA ARG A 552 -14.31 14.20 -6.72
C ARG A 552 -13.99 12.75 -6.40
N LEU A 553 -12.71 12.41 -6.25
CA LEU A 553 -12.32 11.02 -5.96
C LEU A 553 -12.69 10.60 -4.53
N PRO A 554 -13.23 9.40 -4.35
CA PRO A 554 -13.45 8.34 -5.35
C PRO A 554 -14.82 8.41 -6.05
N ASN A 555 -15.50 9.53 -6.07
CA ASN A 555 -16.94 9.60 -6.30
C ASN A 555 -17.36 10.11 -7.67
N SER A 556 -16.57 10.94 -8.35
CA SER A 556 -16.89 11.35 -9.70
C SER A 556 -15.65 11.44 -10.59
N PHE A 557 -15.82 11.16 -11.88
CA PHE A 557 -14.78 11.20 -12.90
C PHE A 557 -15.25 12.07 -14.07
N GLN A 558 -14.33 12.80 -14.71
CA GLN A 558 -14.60 13.67 -15.84
C GLN A 558 -13.60 13.41 -16.98
N ALA A 559 -13.90 13.94 -18.17
CA ALA A 559 -13.13 13.73 -19.40
C ALA A 559 -11.70 14.30 -19.33
N ASP A 560 -10.73 13.65 -20.02
CA ASP A 560 -9.32 13.83 -19.74
C ASP A 560 -8.42 13.94 -20.97
N PRO A 561 -7.34 14.76 -20.88
CA PRO A 561 -6.21 14.65 -21.78
C PRO A 561 -5.49 13.30 -21.58
N PRO A 562 -4.94 12.67 -22.61
CA PRO A 562 -4.28 11.38 -22.48
C PRO A 562 -3.00 11.51 -21.65
N LEU A 563 -2.86 10.65 -20.63
CA LEU A 563 -1.64 10.54 -19.84
C LEU A 563 -0.59 9.67 -20.54
N ASP A 564 0.67 10.05 -20.40
CA ASP A 564 1.82 9.26 -20.83
C ASP A 564 2.16 8.16 -19.79
N GLN A 565 2.70 7.02 -20.27
CA GLN A 565 3.22 6.02 -19.38
C GLN A 565 4.47 6.50 -18.62
N VAL A 566 4.57 6.13 -17.35
CA VAL A 566 5.74 6.39 -16.52
C VAL A 566 6.86 5.42 -16.89
N ILE A 567 8.08 5.94 -17.02
CA ILE A 567 9.28 5.15 -17.31
C ILE A 567 10.27 5.32 -16.15
N ASN A 568 10.63 4.24 -15.50
CA ASN A 568 11.66 4.22 -14.47
C ASN A 568 12.98 3.69 -15.02
N ARG A 569 14.08 4.36 -14.67
CA ARG A 569 15.46 3.88 -14.85
C ARG A 569 16.14 3.83 -13.51
N ASN A 570 16.59 2.66 -13.13
CA ASN A 570 17.18 2.41 -11.82
C ASN A 570 18.57 1.83 -11.91
N ILE A 571 19.49 2.34 -11.09
CA ILE A 571 20.82 1.79 -10.85
C ILE A 571 20.88 1.37 -9.38
N GLU A 572 21.40 0.19 -9.12
CA GLU A 572 21.62 -0.33 -7.77
C GLU A 572 23.03 -0.90 -7.63
N LEU A 573 23.67 -0.59 -6.51
CA LEU A 573 25.01 -1.09 -6.14
C LEU A 573 24.94 -1.59 -4.70
N GLY A 574 25.52 -2.74 -4.41
CA GLY A 574 25.50 -3.21 -3.03
C GLY A 574 26.46 -4.35 -2.76
N ALA A 575 26.46 -4.73 -1.49
CA ALA A 575 27.16 -5.90 -0.99
C ALA A 575 26.33 -6.56 0.11
N ARG A 576 26.40 -7.88 0.18
CA ARG A 576 25.78 -8.67 1.26
C ARG A 576 26.69 -9.82 1.65
N GLY A 577 26.53 -10.31 2.87
CA GLY A 577 27.38 -11.41 3.32
C GLY A 577 26.95 -11.97 4.66
N ASN A 578 27.63 -13.08 4.99
CA ASN A 578 27.43 -13.79 6.25
C ASN A 578 28.76 -13.89 7.00
N LEU A 579 28.74 -13.57 8.29
CA LEU A 579 29.84 -13.79 9.20
C LEU A 579 29.49 -14.97 10.11
N LYS A 580 30.20 -16.10 9.93
CA LYS A 580 29.99 -17.32 10.72
C LYS A 580 31.24 -17.59 11.55
N GLY A 581 31.07 -18.08 12.79
CA GLY A 581 32.16 -18.55 13.63
C GLY A 581 33.04 -17.45 14.28
N HIS A 582 32.62 -16.20 14.23
CA HIS A 582 33.29 -15.13 14.95
C HIS A 582 32.88 -15.16 16.45
N LYS A 583 33.82 -14.83 17.31
CA LYS A 583 33.53 -14.66 18.73
C LYS A 583 33.39 -13.16 19.05
N LEU A 584 32.23 -12.78 19.54
CA LEU A 584 31.98 -11.47 20.10
C LEU A 584 31.85 -11.63 21.64
N PHE A 585 32.68 -10.93 22.42
CA PHE A 585 32.74 -11.07 23.88
C PHE A 585 32.87 -12.53 24.37
N ASN A 586 33.65 -13.38 23.67
CA ASN A 586 33.81 -14.83 23.89
C ASN A 586 32.57 -15.71 23.60
N PHE A 587 31.47 -15.13 23.09
CA PHE A 587 30.31 -15.89 22.65
C PHE A 587 30.34 -16.15 21.16
N ASN A 588 29.84 -17.31 20.74
CA ASN A 588 29.63 -17.60 19.33
C ASN A 588 28.62 -16.62 18.76
N HIS A 589 28.97 -15.97 17.67
CA HIS A 589 28.18 -14.98 16.98
C HIS A 589 28.06 -15.33 15.50
N THR A 590 26.84 -15.33 15.00
CA THR A 590 26.52 -15.39 13.57
C THR A 590 25.80 -14.11 13.16
N MET A 591 26.14 -13.57 12.00
CA MET A 591 25.54 -12.35 11.50
C MET A 591 25.41 -12.40 9.99
N SER A 592 24.25 -12.01 9.48
CA SER A 592 24.05 -11.64 8.08
C SER A 592 23.94 -10.13 7.93
N TRP A 593 24.43 -9.61 6.83
CA TRP A 593 24.41 -8.18 6.56
C TRP A 593 24.17 -7.89 5.08
N ALA A 594 23.51 -6.76 4.80
CA ALA A 594 23.38 -6.20 3.48
C ALA A 594 23.51 -4.68 3.54
N LEU A 595 24.20 -4.12 2.57
CA LEU A 595 24.32 -2.69 2.35
C LEU A 595 24.11 -2.43 0.87
N ASN A 596 23.20 -1.52 0.52
CA ASN A 596 23.04 -1.11 -0.85
C ASN A 596 22.79 0.40 -0.98
N ALA A 597 23.05 0.91 -2.17
CA ALA A 597 22.71 2.25 -2.61
C ALA A 597 22.00 2.16 -3.96
N TYR A 598 21.00 3.01 -4.15
CA TYR A 598 20.21 3.03 -5.37
C TYR A 598 19.95 4.46 -5.85
N ALA A 599 19.73 4.58 -7.17
CA ALA A 599 19.30 5.79 -7.83
C ALA A 599 18.28 5.43 -8.91
N GLY A 600 17.04 5.84 -8.70
CA GLY A 600 15.95 5.69 -9.65
C GLY A 600 15.47 7.05 -10.16
N ARG A 601 15.18 7.15 -11.48
CA ARG A 601 14.58 8.32 -12.08
C ARG A 601 13.33 7.91 -12.87
N ASN A 602 12.21 8.54 -12.53
CA ASN A 602 10.98 8.43 -13.31
C ASN A 602 10.94 9.55 -14.35
N TYR A 603 10.53 9.21 -15.54
CA TYR A 603 10.17 10.12 -16.62
C TYR A 603 8.66 10.09 -16.79
N ASN A 604 8.03 11.23 -16.99
CA ASN A 604 6.59 11.40 -17.06
C ASN A 604 5.87 10.81 -15.84
N ASP A 605 6.40 11.09 -14.63
CA ASP A 605 5.77 10.58 -13.40
C ASP A 605 4.35 11.12 -13.26
N ILE A 606 3.43 10.29 -12.74
CA ILE A 606 2.05 10.66 -12.52
C ILE A 606 1.84 10.85 -11.04
N ILE A 607 1.29 12.00 -10.65
CA ILE A 607 0.85 12.27 -9.27
C ILE A 607 -0.59 12.80 -9.29
N PHE A 608 -1.26 12.67 -8.16
CA PHE A 608 -2.53 13.31 -7.90
C PHE A 608 -2.28 14.74 -7.38
N ILE A 609 -2.99 15.70 -7.91
CA ILE A 609 -2.92 17.13 -7.57
C ILE A 609 -4.31 17.52 -7.10
N GLY A 610 -4.42 18.24 -5.98
CA GLY A 610 -5.68 18.83 -5.52
C GLY A 610 -6.25 19.80 -6.56
N GLY A 611 -7.56 19.78 -6.71
CA GLY A 611 -8.29 20.79 -7.50
C GLY A 611 -8.32 22.15 -6.80
N ASN A 612 -9.01 23.08 -7.37
CA ASN A 612 -9.30 24.39 -6.75
C ASN A 612 -10.61 24.37 -5.92
N LYS A 613 -11.34 23.28 -5.90
CA LYS A 613 -12.49 23.03 -5.03
C LYS A 613 -12.15 21.93 -4.02
N VAL A 614 -12.69 22.02 -2.81
CA VAL A 614 -12.51 21.05 -1.73
C VAL A 614 -12.97 19.65 -2.17
N GLY A 615 -12.20 18.64 -1.81
CA GLY A 615 -12.50 17.25 -2.16
C GLY A 615 -12.31 16.89 -3.63
N THR A 616 -11.83 17.83 -4.47
CA THR A 616 -11.57 17.59 -5.89
C THR A 616 -10.08 17.43 -6.17
N GLY A 617 -9.75 16.87 -7.35
CA GLY A 617 -8.37 16.75 -7.81
C GLY A 617 -8.28 16.00 -9.14
N TYR A 618 -7.06 15.91 -9.66
CA TYR A 618 -6.78 15.26 -10.94
C TYR A 618 -5.38 14.64 -10.98
N PHE A 619 -5.20 13.67 -11.86
CA PHE A 619 -3.89 13.09 -12.14
C PHE A 619 -3.19 13.80 -13.27
N ARG A 620 -1.90 14.00 -13.13
CA ARG A 620 -1.09 14.68 -14.15
C ARG A 620 0.30 14.08 -14.29
N ASN A 621 0.84 14.08 -15.51
CA ASN A 621 2.26 13.86 -15.72
C ASN A 621 3.06 15.10 -15.26
N VAL A 622 3.78 14.96 -14.14
CA VAL A 622 4.56 16.06 -13.52
C VAL A 622 6.02 16.11 -14.01
N GLY A 623 6.29 15.53 -15.18
CA GLY A 623 7.64 15.45 -15.72
C GLY A 623 8.49 14.43 -15.00
N ASN A 624 9.70 14.82 -14.59
CA ASN A 624 10.66 13.88 -14.00
C ASN A 624 10.69 13.98 -12.49
N THR A 625 10.80 12.81 -11.84
CA THR A 625 11.08 12.70 -10.40
C THR A 625 12.27 11.77 -10.17
N GLN A 626 12.91 11.86 -9.01
CA GLN A 626 14.07 11.06 -8.65
C GLN A 626 13.91 10.45 -7.26
N ARG A 627 14.41 9.23 -7.07
CA ARG A 627 14.55 8.56 -5.78
C ARG A 627 15.99 8.10 -5.62
N LEU A 628 16.64 8.59 -4.57
CA LEU A 628 17.99 8.22 -4.17
C LEU A 628 17.94 7.63 -2.77
N GLY A 629 18.74 6.63 -2.49
CA GLY A 629 18.77 6.12 -1.12
C GLY A 629 19.84 5.08 -0.87
N THR A 630 19.90 4.72 0.42
CA THR A 630 20.75 3.64 0.91
C THR A 630 19.97 2.80 1.90
N GLU A 631 20.21 1.50 1.90
CA GLU A 631 19.62 0.57 2.86
C GLU A 631 20.72 -0.23 3.54
N PHE A 632 20.55 -0.46 4.82
CA PHE A 632 21.45 -1.25 5.64
C PHE A 632 20.63 -2.23 6.49
N VAL A 633 20.99 -3.49 6.43
CA VAL A 633 20.36 -4.58 7.16
C VAL A 633 21.41 -5.38 7.89
N LEU A 634 21.19 -5.60 9.17
CA LEU A 634 21.94 -6.53 10.00
C LEU A 634 20.97 -7.46 10.71
N ASN A 635 21.22 -8.75 10.66
CA ASN A 635 20.52 -9.74 11.49
C ASN A 635 21.58 -10.60 12.14
N GLY A 636 21.40 -10.97 13.40
CA GLY A 636 22.39 -11.77 14.10
C GLY A 636 21.85 -12.59 15.24
N GLN A 637 22.62 -13.62 15.61
CA GLN A 637 22.38 -14.42 16.78
C GLN A 637 23.64 -14.46 17.64
N LEU A 638 23.49 -14.16 18.91
CA LEU A 638 24.57 -14.20 19.89
C LEU A 638 24.26 -15.25 20.96
N ALA A 639 25.24 -16.13 21.26
CA ALA A 639 25.16 -17.14 22.28
C ALA A 639 23.95 -18.07 22.18
N LYS A 640 23.39 -18.27 20.97
CA LYS A 640 22.17 -19.06 20.70
C LYS A 640 20.89 -18.56 21.40
N LYS A 641 20.97 -17.56 22.26
CA LYS A 641 19.86 -17.05 23.08
C LYS A 641 19.38 -15.68 22.68
N TRP A 642 20.19 -14.91 21.99
CA TRP A 642 19.89 -13.53 21.63
C TRP A 642 19.79 -13.42 20.11
N ASN A 643 18.58 -13.28 19.60
CA ASN A 643 18.33 -12.91 18.20
C ASN A 643 18.14 -11.41 18.13
N TRP A 644 18.82 -10.76 17.20
CA TRP A 644 18.74 -9.32 17.06
C TRP A 644 18.76 -8.92 15.59
N TYR A 645 18.12 -7.78 15.30
CA TYR A 645 18.19 -7.16 13.99
C TYR A 645 18.29 -5.65 14.10
N THR A 646 18.87 -5.04 13.06
CA THR A 646 18.87 -3.59 12.87
C THR A 646 18.73 -3.32 11.37
N LYS A 647 17.79 -2.46 11.02
CA LYS A 647 17.49 -2.06 9.65
C LYS A 647 17.41 -0.55 9.61
N TYR A 648 18.03 0.02 8.60
CA TYR A 648 18.00 1.46 8.38
C TYR A 648 17.89 1.73 6.89
N ALA A 649 17.06 2.70 6.52
CA ALA A 649 16.98 3.23 5.17
C ALA A 649 17.02 4.75 5.19
N TYR A 650 17.72 5.30 4.22
CA TYR A 650 17.65 6.70 3.85
C TYR A 650 17.02 6.80 2.45
N VAL A 651 16.02 7.65 2.31
CA VAL A 651 15.28 7.89 1.07
C VAL A 651 15.21 9.38 0.81
N ARG A 652 15.63 9.79 -0.37
CA ARG A 652 15.39 11.15 -0.88
C ARG A 652 14.60 11.04 -2.18
N ALA A 653 13.34 11.44 -2.16
CA ALA A 653 12.45 11.53 -3.30
C ALA A 653 12.23 12.99 -3.65
N THR A 654 12.47 13.39 -4.90
CA THR A 654 12.44 14.81 -5.31
C THR A 654 11.81 14.99 -6.69
N PHE A 655 11.21 16.16 -6.89
CA PHE A 655 10.87 16.65 -8.22
C PHE A 655 12.14 17.08 -8.97
N GLU A 656 12.19 16.80 -10.27
CA GLU A 656 13.33 17.12 -11.14
C GLU A 656 12.95 18.05 -12.30
N THR A 657 11.69 18.50 -12.31
CA THR A 657 11.13 19.43 -13.30
C THR A 657 10.44 20.56 -12.56
N ASN A 658 10.72 21.80 -12.95
CA ASN A 658 10.01 22.96 -12.41
C ASN A 658 8.61 23.01 -13.00
N GLN A 659 7.61 23.24 -12.16
CA GLN A 659 6.21 23.29 -12.56
C GLN A 659 5.36 24.07 -11.57
N LYS A 660 4.20 24.53 -12.02
CA LYS A 660 3.16 25.04 -11.15
C LYS A 660 2.12 23.94 -10.94
N ILE A 661 1.67 23.77 -9.72
CA ILE A 661 0.57 22.86 -9.37
C ILE A 661 -0.39 23.57 -8.42
N SER A 662 -1.66 23.20 -8.48
CA SER A 662 -2.68 23.70 -7.56
C SER A 662 -2.45 23.11 -6.16
N SER A 663 -2.65 23.91 -5.12
CA SER A 663 -2.65 23.49 -3.73
C SER A 663 -3.47 24.48 -2.91
N VAL A 664 -4.79 24.32 -2.91
CA VAL A 664 -5.77 25.21 -2.28
C VAL A 664 -5.51 25.30 -0.78
N GLY A 665 -5.40 24.21 -0.07
CA GLY A 665 -5.11 24.18 1.37
C GLY A 665 -3.68 24.57 1.76
N HIS A 666 -2.85 25.14 0.86
CA HIS A 666 -1.46 25.47 1.21
C HIS A 666 -1.39 26.70 2.14
N PRO A 667 -0.66 26.64 3.27
CA PRO A 667 -0.66 27.73 4.28
C PRO A 667 -0.13 29.09 3.81
N THR A 668 0.53 29.14 2.66
CA THR A 668 0.98 30.42 2.07
C THR A 668 -0.06 31.08 1.22
N ASN A 669 -1.15 30.39 0.91
CA ASN A 669 -2.30 30.96 0.24
C ASN A 669 -3.05 31.81 1.27
N THR A 670 -2.99 33.13 1.07
CA THR A 670 -3.58 34.12 2.01
C THR A 670 -4.73 34.87 1.37
N TYR A 671 -5.26 34.34 0.29
CA TYR A 671 -6.30 34.99 -0.47
C TYR A 671 -7.70 34.64 0.07
N ASP A 672 -8.57 35.64 0.12
CA ASP A 672 -10.00 35.48 0.31
C ASP A 672 -10.61 35.19 -1.05
N ASP A 673 -11.43 34.17 -1.17
CA ASP A 673 -12.02 33.74 -2.44
C ASP A 673 -12.88 34.83 -3.08
N ASP A 674 -13.42 35.72 -2.28
CA ASP A 674 -14.28 36.84 -2.72
C ASP A 674 -13.55 37.94 -3.52
N ASP A 675 -12.22 37.93 -3.58
CA ASP A 675 -11.44 38.99 -4.20
C ASP A 675 -11.05 38.74 -5.67
N PHE A 676 -11.30 37.53 -6.23
CA PHE A 676 -10.75 37.11 -7.54
C PHE A 676 -11.76 36.50 -8.51
N ASP A 677 -11.53 36.66 -9.83
CA ASP A 677 -12.21 35.88 -10.84
C ASP A 677 -11.55 34.49 -11.03
N ASP A 678 -12.26 33.52 -11.64
CA ASP A 678 -11.82 32.13 -11.88
C ASP A 678 -10.38 31.96 -12.37
N ASN A 679 -9.94 32.81 -13.26
CA ASN A 679 -8.60 32.75 -13.82
C ASN A 679 -7.55 33.27 -12.83
N GLN A 680 -7.94 34.21 -11.99
CA GLN A 680 -7.08 34.79 -10.97
C GLN A 680 -6.97 33.83 -9.77
N LEU A 681 -8.04 33.18 -9.36
CA LEU A 681 -8.06 32.12 -8.32
C LEU A 681 -7.20 30.93 -8.74
N ARG A 682 -7.35 30.45 -9.99
CA ARG A 682 -6.48 29.39 -10.51
C ARG A 682 -4.99 29.72 -10.50
N GLU A 683 -4.63 31.01 -10.64
CA GLU A 683 -3.24 31.45 -10.52
C GLU A 683 -2.83 31.69 -9.07
N ALA A 684 -3.75 32.11 -8.21
CA ALA A 684 -3.51 32.42 -6.79
C ALA A 684 -3.20 31.16 -5.95
N PHE A 685 -3.94 30.07 -6.18
CA PHE A 685 -3.74 28.79 -5.48
C PHE A 685 -2.61 27.92 -6.06
N GLN A 686 -1.83 28.43 -7.01
CA GLN A 686 -0.72 27.70 -7.58
C GLN A 686 0.58 27.91 -6.79
N ILE A 687 1.16 26.80 -6.34
CA ILE A 687 2.51 26.78 -5.78
C ILE A 687 3.56 26.46 -6.86
N GLN A 688 4.76 27.02 -6.70
CA GLN A 688 5.85 26.84 -7.63
C GLN A 688 6.78 25.71 -7.18
N VAL A 689 6.54 24.49 -7.64
CA VAL A 689 7.42 23.37 -7.36
C VAL A 689 8.71 23.49 -8.15
N GLY A 690 9.83 23.47 -7.45
CA GLY A 690 11.17 23.59 -7.98
C GLY A 690 11.88 22.25 -8.13
N ARG A 691 12.92 22.25 -8.96
CA ARG A 691 13.82 21.11 -9.04
C ARG A 691 14.55 20.89 -7.70
N GLY A 692 14.41 19.72 -7.12
CA GLY A 692 15.06 19.32 -5.87
C GLY A 692 14.14 19.39 -4.65
N ASP A 693 12.91 19.91 -4.81
CA ASP A 693 11.88 19.87 -3.78
C ASP A 693 11.48 18.44 -3.49
N ALA A 694 11.28 18.15 -2.22
CA ALA A 694 10.96 16.81 -1.76
C ALA A 694 9.50 16.47 -2.07
N ILE A 695 9.26 15.24 -2.51
CA ILE A 695 7.90 14.70 -2.66
C ILE A 695 7.33 14.48 -1.26
N PRO A 696 6.14 15.06 -0.94
CA PRO A 696 5.50 14.93 0.37
C PRO A 696 5.10 13.48 0.74
N GLY A 697 4.82 13.26 2.02
CA GLY A 697 4.37 11.97 2.54
C GLY A 697 5.47 10.89 2.62
N ILE A 698 6.73 11.26 2.50
CA ILE A 698 7.87 10.34 2.52
C ILE A 698 8.81 10.72 3.67
N SER A 699 9.00 9.80 4.62
CA SER A 699 9.97 9.95 5.70
C SER A 699 11.38 9.67 5.19
N PRO A 700 12.31 10.63 5.20
CA PRO A 700 13.68 10.44 4.71
C PRO A 700 14.49 9.37 5.46
N HIS A 701 14.26 9.19 6.76
CA HIS A 701 14.99 8.25 7.58
C HIS A 701 14.03 7.26 8.23
N ILE A 702 14.24 5.99 7.99
CA ILE A 702 13.43 4.88 8.50
C ILE A 702 14.37 3.94 9.26
N GLY A 703 14.12 3.72 10.54
CA GLY A 703 14.90 2.84 11.40
C GLY A 703 14.05 1.79 12.10
N ARG A 704 14.54 0.54 12.12
CA ARG A 704 13.93 -0.57 12.84
C ARG A 704 15.02 -1.33 13.58
N ALA A 705 14.76 -1.73 14.80
CA ALA A 705 15.67 -2.62 15.53
C ALA A 705 14.87 -3.54 16.45
N GLY A 706 15.35 -4.75 16.65
CA GLY A 706 14.71 -5.69 17.53
C GLY A 706 15.71 -6.58 18.23
N LEU A 707 15.30 -7.05 19.40
CA LEU A 707 16.05 -7.97 20.23
C LEU A 707 15.09 -9.01 20.82
N GLU A 708 15.33 -10.27 20.55
CA GLU A 708 14.63 -11.39 21.17
C GLU A 708 15.58 -12.17 22.07
N TYR A 709 15.16 -12.45 23.28
CA TYR A 709 15.90 -13.25 24.25
C TYR A 709 15.16 -14.56 24.56
N GLU A 710 15.82 -15.67 24.31
CA GLU A 710 15.36 -16.99 24.74
C GLU A 710 15.76 -17.21 26.21
N VAL A 711 14.81 -16.95 27.12
CA VAL A 711 15.01 -17.17 28.57
C VAL A 711 15.32 -18.65 28.80
N ASP A 712 14.49 -19.52 28.25
CA ASP A 712 14.68 -20.96 28.15
C ASP A 712 13.99 -21.49 26.88
N LYS A 713 13.98 -22.82 26.68
CA LYS A 713 13.38 -23.48 25.50
C LYS A 713 11.87 -23.23 25.30
N ASN A 714 11.20 -22.75 26.34
CA ASN A 714 9.75 -22.54 26.36
C ASN A 714 9.38 -21.07 26.35
N TRP A 715 10.27 -20.18 26.79
CA TRP A 715 9.96 -18.76 27.02
C TRP A 715 10.88 -17.83 26.25
N LYS A 716 10.27 -16.97 25.43
CA LYS A 716 10.92 -15.91 24.67
C LYS A 716 10.35 -14.55 25.06
N VAL A 717 11.19 -13.53 25.08
CA VAL A 717 10.82 -12.14 25.30
C VAL A 717 11.44 -11.32 24.19
N GLY A 718 10.63 -10.47 23.55
CA GLY A 718 11.03 -9.61 22.45
C GLY A 718 10.87 -8.13 22.77
N PHE A 719 11.74 -7.33 22.16
CA PHE A 719 11.74 -5.88 22.22
C PHE A 719 11.97 -5.35 20.80
N ASP A 720 11.12 -4.45 20.34
CA ASP A 720 11.20 -3.84 19.00
C ASP A 720 11.15 -2.32 19.07
N LEU A 721 11.94 -1.68 18.25
CA LEU A 721 12.01 -0.24 18.05
C LEU A 721 11.58 0.12 16.63
N GLU A 722 10.75 1.14 16.53
CA GLU A 722 10.35 1.76 15.28
C GLU A 722 10.66 3.26 15.32
N ALA A 723 11.32 3.79 14.29
CA ALA A 723 11.65 5.20 14.18
C ALA A 723 11.44 5.69 12.74
N ASN A 724 10.69 6.76 12.58
CA ASN A 724 10.53 7.48 11.33
C ASN A 724 10.83 8.96 11.54
N SER A 725 11.54 9.57 10.59
CA SER A 725 11.78 11.02 10.64
C SER A 725 10.57 11.82 10.18
N ALA A 726 10.56 13.11 10.46
CA ALA A 726 9.55 14.03 9.95
C ALA A 726 9.46 14.02 8.43
N GLN A 727 8.24 14.22 7.90
CA GLN A 727 7.91 14.27 6.48
C GLN A 727 7.10 15.52 6.16
N PHE A 728 7.13 15.99 4.91
CA PHE A 728 6.28 17.10 4.47
C PHE A 728 4.81 16.66 4.39
N TYR A 729 3.90 17.58 4.67
CA TYR A 729 2.47 17.38 4.44
C TYR A 729 2.20 17.25 2.93
N ARG A 730 1.25 16.42 2.53
CA ARG A 730 0.69 16.48 1.16
C ARG A 730 0.05 17.86 0.98
N GLY A 731 0.18 18.44 -0.20
CA GLY A 731 -0.19 19.83 -0.46
C GLY A 731 0.97 20.82 -0.26
N ASP A 732 2.13 20.41 0.26
CA ASP A 732 3.36 21.21 0.38
C ASP A 732 4.45 20.68 -0.59
N GLU A 733 4.12 20.60 -1.87
CA GLU A 733 5.02 20.05 -2.89
C GLU A 733 6.20 20.98 -3.20
N ASP A 734 6.12 22.27 -2.89
CA ASP A 734 7.22 23.23 -3.00
C ASP A 734 8.05 23.36 -1.70
N ASN A 735 7.64 22.64 -0.63
CA ASN A 735 8.28 22.59 0.69
C ASN A 735 8.38 23.96 1.38
N SER A 736 7.50 24.90 1.07
CA SER A 736 7.54 26.28 1.57
C SER A 736 6.67 26.52 2.81
N ALA A 737 5.75 25.62 3.16
CA ALA A 737 4.84 25.76 4.29
C ALA A 737 5.54 25.85 5.67
N GLY A 738 6.77 25.36 5.77
CA GLY A 738 7.60 25.46 6.99
C GLY A 738 7.24 24.47 8.11
N GLN A 739 6.14 23.74 7.99
CA GLN A 739 5.71 22.71 8.93
C GLN A 739 5.90 21.31 8.33
N LYS A 740 5.97 20.31 9.18
CA LYS A 740 6.09 18.89 8.78
C LYS A 740 5.34 18.02 9.77
N VAL A 741 4.79 16.93 9.27
CA VAL A 741 4.34 15.84 10.15
C VAL A 741 5.53 15.41 11.00
N PRO A 742 5.44 15.45 12.34
CA PRO A 742 6.55 15.12 13.21
C PRO A 742 7.07 13.69 13.02
N GLY A 743 8.37 13.50 13.23
CA GLY A 743 8.95 12.17 13.31
C GLY A 743 8.65 11.52 14.66
N TYR A 744 8.61 10.20 14.71
CA TYR A 744 8.26 9.45 15.91
C TYR A 744 9.22 8.30 16.23
N PHE A 745 9.16 7.84 17.48
CA PHE A 745 9.93 6.71 17.98
C PHE A 745 9.06 5.85 18.90
N LEU A 746 8.79 4.61 18.49
CA LEU A 746 7.93 3.69 19.21
C LEU A 746 8.73 2.52 19.77
N VAL A 747 8.29 2.04 20.91
CA VAL A 747 8.84 0.86 21.58
C VAL A 747 7.73 -0.15 21.80
N ASN A 748 7.98 -1.39 21.36
CA ASN A 748 7.05 -2.49 21.49
C ASN A 748 7.69 -3.64 22.24
N LEU A 749 6.91 -4.36 23.04
CA LEU A 749 7.31 -5.55 23.77
C LEU A 749 6.48 -6.75 23.35
N SER A 750 7.11 -7.93 23.36
CA SER A 750 6.41 -9.19 23.12
C SER A 750 6.92 -10.29 24.02
N THR A 751 6.06 -11.27 24.32
CA THR A 751 6.48 -12.48 25.02
C THR A 751 5.68 -13.68 24.54
N ASN A 752 6.35 -14.81 24.43
CA ASN A 752 5.78 -16.09 24.02
C ASN A 752 6.21 -17.18 25.01
N TYR A 753 5.24 -17.91 25.57
CA TYR A 753 5.47 -19.04 26.46
C TYR A 753 4.82 -20.31 25.93
N THR A 754 5.60 -21.28 25.52
CA THR A 754 5.13 -22.54 24.91
C THR A 754 5.20 -23.69 25.88
N VAL A 755 4.12 -24.42 26.04
CA VAL A 755 4.06 -25.66 26.78
C VAL A 755 3.67 -26.81 25.86
N LYS A 756 4.06 -28.03 26.23
CA LYS A 756 3.67 -29.23 25.47
C LYS A 756 2.13 -29.37 25.51
N ASN A 757 1.50 -29.65 24.37
CA ASN A 757 0.07 -29.94 24.31
C ASN A 757 -0.15 -31.34 24.95
N PRO A 758 -0.97 -31.47 26.02
CA PRO A 758 -1.21 -32.78 26.64
C PRO A 758 -2.03 -33.77 25.80
N LEU A 759 -2.66 -33.26 24.73
CA LEU A 759 -3.56 -34.03 23.86
C LEU A 759 -2.83 -34.70 22.68
N THR A 760 -1.57 -34.29 22.39
CA THR A 760 -0.80 -34.78 21.24
C THR A 760 0.67 -34.95 21.59
N GLU A 761 1.38 -35.85 20.90
CA GLU A 761 2.81 -36.09 21.17
C GLU A 761 3.69 -34.94 20.70
N ASP A 762 3.35 -34.31 19.55
CA ASP A 762 4.15 -33.28 18.88
C ASP A 762 3.53 -31.87 18.96
N GLY A 763 2.37 -31.70 19.60
CA GLY A 763 1.65 -30.45 19.70
C GLY A 763 2.18 -29.52 20.81
N GLY A 764 1.87 -28.24 20.63
CA GLY A 764 2.22 -27.20 21.61
C GLY A 764 1.06 -26.23 21.87
N ILE A 765 1.06 -25.67 23.10
CA ILE A 765 0.21 -24.53 23.44
C ILE A 765 1.13 -23.33 23.69
N THR A 766 1.05 -22.31 22.89
CA THR A 766 1.82 -21.07 23.06
C THR A 766 0.91 -19.96 23.54
N PHE A 767 1.17 -19.44 24.72
CA PHE A 767 0.59 -18.19 25.21
C PHE A 767 1.47 -17.05 24.73
N PHE A 768 0.86 -16.01 24.20
CA PHE A 768 1.58 -14.83 23.73
C PHE A 768 0.92 -13.54 24.21
N MET A 769 1.74 -12.51 24.35
CA MET A 769 1.31 -11.16 24.66
C MET A 769 2.20 -10.16 23.92
N MET A 770 1.59 -9.09 23.41
CA MET A 770 2.24 -7.97 22.74
C MET A 770 1.74 -6.67 23.36
N ALA A 771 2.64 -5.75 23.66
CA ALA A 771 2.33 -4.39 24.06
C ALA A 771 2.99 -3.42 23.08
N ASN A 772 2.19 -2.66 22.37
CA ASN A 772 2.63 -1.71 21.38
C ASN A 772 2.61 -0.29 21.95
N ASN A 773 3.54 0.55 21.50
CA ASN A 773 3.67 1.94 21.94
C ASN A 773 3.67 2.05 23.48
N ILE A 774 4.60 1.34 24.14
CA ILE A 774 4.60 1.20 25.61
C ILE A 774 4.80 2.50 26.37
N PHE A 775 5.29 3.55 25.73
CA PHE A 775 5.44 4.87 26.30
C PHE A 775 4.27 5.80 26.01
N ASP A 776 3.24 5.31 25.32
CA ASP A 776 2.06 6.05 24.91
C ASP A 776 2.41 7.36 24.18
N GLU A 777 3.38 7.25 23.26
CA GLU A 777 3.83 8.36 22.42
C GLU A 777 2.70 8.83 21.52
N ASN A 778 2.41 10.11 21.52
CA ASN A 778 1.51 10.74 20.58
C ASN A 778 2.25 10.98 19.26
N TYR A 779 1.78 10.38 18.18
CA TYR A 779 2.42 10.48 16.87
C TYR A 779 1.40 10.50 15.75
N GLU A 780 1.83 10.95 14.58
CA GLU A 780 1.05 10.99 13.35
C GLU A 780 1.73 10.14 12.27
N THR A 781 0.94 9.39 11.52
CA THR A 781 1.42 8.53 10.44
C THR A 781 1.43 9.21 9.07
N GLY A 782 0.68 10.30 8.91
CA GLY A 782 0.58 11.10 7.70
C GLY A 782 -0.13 12.41 7.96
N GLY A 783 -0.16 13.27 6.95
CA GLY A 783 -0.89 14.52 7.01
C GLY A 783 -1.01 15.20 5.65
N ILE A 784 -2.02 16.05 5.54
CA ILE A 784 -2.38 16.79 4.33
C ILE A 784 -2.82 18.21 4.72
N TYR A 785 -2.54 19.17 3.86
CA TYR A 785 -3.17 20.47 3.90
C TYR A 785 -4.47 20.42 3.13
N ALA A 786 -5.56 20.83 3.76
CA ALA A 786 -6.89 20.94 3.18
C ALA A 786 -7.62 22.11 3.83
N GLU A 787 -8.75 22.49 3.30
CA GLU A 787 -9.63 23.47 3.93
C GLU A 787 -10.26 22.90 5.20
N ASN A 788 -10.50 23.77 6.19
CA ASN A 788 -10.96 23.39 7.50
C ASN A 788 -12.13 24.27 7.92
N GLU A 789 -13.32 23.71 7.92
CA GLU A 789 -14.57 24.36 8.31
C GLU A 789 -14.86 24.27 9.82
N VAL A 790 -14.05 23.56 10.59
CA VAL A 790 -14.27 23.36 12.04
C VAL A 790 -14.19 24.66 12.84
N ASP A 791 -13.39 25.61 12.41
CA ASP A 791 -13.21 26.91 13.07
C ASP A 791 -14.04 28.03 12.42
N GLY A 792 -14.85 27.74 11.42
CA GLY A 792 -15.71 28.69 10.72
C GLY A 792 -14.93 29.75 9.94
N THR A 793 -13.67 29.54 9.62
CA THR A 793 -12.84 30.53 8.94
C THR A 793 -12.60 30.20 7.47
N GLY A 794 -13.00 29.02 7.00
CA GLY A 794 -12.75 28.53 5.61
C GLY A 794 -11.27 28.50 5.22
N LYS A 795 -10.36 28.65 6.20
CA LYS A 795 -8.92 28.78 5.93
C LYS A 795 -8.22 27.44 5.91
N SER A 796 -7.09 27.40 5.19
CA SER A 796 -6.29 26.20 5.09
C SER A 796 -5.96 25.61 6.46
N GLY A 797 -6.30 24.33 6.65
CA GLY A 797 -6.09 23.59 7.87
C GLY A 797 -5.04 22.49 7.71
N THR A 798 -4.50 22.06 8.85
CA THR A 798 -3.57 20.94 8.90
C THR A 798 -4.33 19.70 9.35
N PHE A 799 -4.52 18.76 8.46
CA PHE A 799 -5.15 17.47 8.75
C PHE A 799 -4.07 16.42 8.98
N VAL A 800 -4.27 15.57 9.98
CA VAL A 800 -3.34 14.52 10.35
C VAL A 800 -4.04 13.18 10.57
N THR A 801 -3.30 12.10 10.43
CA THR A 801 -3.76 10.78 10.85
C THR A 801 -3.07 10.43 12.17
N PRO A 802 -3.79 10.47 13.30
CA PRO A 802 -3.21 10.13 14.58
C PRO A 802 -2.84 8.64 14.64
N GLY A 803 -1.65 8.36 15.17
CA GLY A 803 -1.17 7.01 15.38
C GLY A 803 -1.83 6.33 16.58
N GLN A 804 -1.82 5.00 16.58
CA GLN A 804 -2.44 4.19 17.63
C GLN A 804 -1.77 4.42 19.00
N PRO A 805 -2.52 4.74 20.07
CA PRO A 805 -2.00 4.89 21.41
C PRO A 805 -1.49 3.55 21.99
N PHE A 806 -1.06 3.57 23.24
CA PHE A 806 -0.68 2.33 23.93
C PHE A 806 -1.76 1.26 23.77
N SER A 807 -1.32 0.06 23.41
CA SER A 807 -2.22 -1.08 23.22
C SER A 807 -1.59 -2.39 23.67
N ILE A 808 -2.41 -3.29 24.18
CA ILE A 808 -2.00 -4.60 24.60
C ILE A 808 -2.90 -5.68 23.99
N PHE A 809 -2.28 -6.72 23.44
CA PHE A 809 -2.95 -7.88 22.85
C PHE A 809 -2.38 -9.15 23.43
N GLY A 810 -3.19 -10.16 23.62
CA GLY A 810 -2.74 -11.46 24.08
C GLY A 810 -3.61 -12.59 23.55
N GLY A 811 -3.08 -13.77 23.57
CA GLY A 811 -3.81 -14.92 23.05
C GLY A 811 -3.08 -16.24 23.25
N LEU A 812 -3.63 -17.24 22.62
CA LEU A 812 -3.07 -18.59 22.64
C LEU A 812 -3.09 -19.20 21.24
N ASN A 813 -2.06 -19.95 20.94
CA ASN A 813 -1.93 -20.81 19.77
C ASN A 813 -1.92 -22.26 20.24
N ILE A 814 -2.80 -23.09 19.71
CA ILE A 814 -2.84 -24.53 19.99
C ILE A 814 -2.48 -25.26 18.69
N THR A 815 -1.44 -26.08 18.74
CA THR A 815 -1.04 -26.96 17.64
C THR A 815 -1.30 -28.41 18.05
N PHE A 816 -1.92 -29.17 17.12
CA PHE A 816 -2.27 -30.59 17.29
C PHE A 816 -1.50 -31.44 16.30
#